data_ad782ef3b1140ef1377a6d0498c63b06
#
_entry.id   ad782ef3b1140ef1377a6d0498c63b06
#
_cell.length_a   1.000
_cell.length_b   1.000
_cell.length_c   1.000
_cell.angle_alpha   90.00
_cell.angle_beta   90.00
_cell.angle_gamma   90.00
#
_symmetry.space_group_name_H-M   'P 1'
#
loop_
_entity.id
_entity.type
_entity.pdbx_description
1 polymer ?
#
loop_
_entity_poly.entity_id
_entity_poly.type
_entity_poly.pdbx_seq_one_letter_code
_entity_poly.pdbx_strand_id
1 'polypeptide(L)'
;MKRFFLYGCFLGLFLPVMGAEVNEPTEMTASIKNPSFEEGLNGWEAIGFQKQTNNSPSDEGWNKDGTVYAEKWVSSSWTLPDVKLSQTVTGLPQGSYTVKVYAHAVNQSGNPEITKGVSFFAGLNEVQVGAGGEYRINVIVTDGRLDLGMKVSSTDANWVACDNFRLYYHGREEVDAYRKDLKEKLALASAAMSEKDCHNRSQLEQAVHNAENVEGDIESLLTAILDLEQAITEYRRLTVEYGAFERAFLNARKLYSETDFPGKTVFGEAIDQVSPMLDVPEGKDLMGAVTRLEKATQVYLDSRPSNWMTLRNGALWKDDRGEVVQAHGAGFLQVGDTWYMIGEDRNNTWNPDVNMYSTKDFVNWKFERKIIRNGSTHPSLGNGRFIERPKLMYCRKTGKYVVWCHWEQGNYGASEAAVFYCDSVNGDYKFHWAGRPLGVKSRDCNVFVDDDGTAYFISTIEENQHLGLFRLSDDYLSAVEYTELFKWQSREAPAIVREGNTYFMMFSACSGWDPNQASFSWSKSLTSGWSSRTNIGNSVAYDTQAASILTIKGSEGTSYVYVGDRWQDPGLAESKTILFPISFKNNTITFNYVPRFDMNLPTGQCRTTGMTHLVSKEGWKVRACSSEETSSENGASSNAIDGRTDTKWHTRYSGGVSEAPHFLEIDMGNEQEIAGFLCTPRNDNSSNGLIRKYLFLVSSDGIEWKAVSGGTWLPYWTEVYFEPIVARYFRLVATEGTYASLAELDVLSSAPSYTPVKVTGSWQYGTMVSSSKNPNLRENSTVKFMARTEETKGTWAFYGPKGQMLHTNEYNISSLKAEDAGWYSFIFTDYYNQSAKVDFKLRVRTSSVGVKEVPSEAEGIVRRQYFTLSGTEVPIPVHRGMFVVRTLYEDGRVDVAKVFIGDSDC
;
A
#
# COMPACT_ATOMS: atom_id res chain seq x y z
N MET A 1 7.71 -47.61 -48.57
CA MET A 1 7.65 -49.03 -48.94
C MET A 1 6.58 -49.70 -48.03
N LYS A 2 5.60 -50.26 -48.70
CA LYS A 2 4.45 -51.02 -48.18
C LYS A 2 4.83 -52.21 -47.32
N ARG A 3 3.97 -52.55 -46.33
CA ARG A 3 3.39 -53.87 -46.02
C ARG A 3 2.60 -53.78 -44.71
N PHE A 4 1.30 -53.77 -44.66
CA PHE A 4 0.22 -54.76 -44.93
C PHE A 4 0.19 -55.94 -43.95
N PHE A 5 -0.96 -56.00 -43.22
CA PHE A 5 -1.85 -57.09 -42.82
C PHE A 5 -1.43 -58.19 -41.84
N LEU A 6 -2.22 -58.39 -40.78
CA LEU A 6 -3.09 -59.63 -40.75
C LEU A 6 -4.27 -59.45 -39.78
N TYR A 7 -5.45 -59.75 -40.33
CA TYR A 7 -6.69 -59.98 -39.65
C TYR A 7 -6.66 -61.37 -38.94
N GLY A 8 -7.30 -61.42 -37.75
CA GLY A 8 -7.68 -62.69 -37.12
C GLY A 8 -9.09 -62.62 -36.59
N CYS A 9 -10.06 -63.06 -37.36
CA CYS A 9 -11.42 -63.37 -36.91
C CYS A 9 -11.43 -64.59 -35.98
N PHE A 10 -12.10 -64.48 -34.81
CA PHE A 10 -12.69 -65.61 -34.13
C PHE A 10 -14.16 -65.31 -33.84
N LEU A 11 -15.01 -66.09 -34.53
CA LEU A 11 -16.42 -66.25 -34.19
C LEU A 11 -16.54 -67.17 -33.01
N GLY A 12 -17.42 -66.84 -32.07
CA GLY A 12 -17.76 -67.76 -31.01
C GLY A 12 -18.84 -67.33 -30.02
N LEU A 13 -20.08 -67.65 -30.37
CA LEU A 13 -21.21 -67.88 -29.44
C LEU A 13 -21.85 -66.77 -28.66
N PHE A 14 -22.99 -66.33 -29.18
CA PHE A 14 -24.07 -65.66 -28.47
C PHE A 14 -24.65 -66.60 -27.35
N LEU A 15 -24.66 -66.08 -26.13
CA LEU A 15 -25.69 -66.41 -25.13
C LEU A 15 -26.27 -65.04 -24.70
N PRO A 16 -27.58 -64.89 -24.59
CA PRO A 16 -28.20 -63.70 -24.10
C PRO A 16 -28.03 -63.60 -22.60
N VAL A 17 -27.15 -62.68 -22.17
CA VAL A 17 -27.21 -62.17 -20.81
C VAL A 17 -28.24 -61.05 -20.82
N MET A 18 -29.27 -61.24 -19.98
CA MET A 18 -30.32 -60.25 -19.73
C MET A 18 -29.70 -58.89 -19.43
N GLY A 19 -30.26 -57.89 -20.13
CA GLY A 19 -29.81 -56.51 -20.04
C GLY A 19 -29.92 -55.96 -18.63
N ALA A 20 -28.79 -55.55 -18.09
CA ALA A 20 -28.80 -54.43 -17.20
C ALA A 20 -29.12 -53.19 -18.04
N GLU A 21 -30.17 -52.46 -17.73
CA GLU A 21 -30.43 -51.12 -18.27
C GLU A 21 -29.16 -50.29 -18.05
N VAL A 22 -28.49 -49.96 -19.12
CA VAL A 22 -27.43 -48.96 -19.12
C VAL A 22 -28.14 -47.65 -18.90
N ASN A 23 -28.27 -47.21 -17.62
CA ASN A 23 -28.72 -45.88 -17.31
C ASN A 23 -27.76 -44.94 -17.96
N GLU A 24 -28.22 -44.08 -18.91
CA GLU A 24 -27.41 -42.99 -19.46
C GLU A 24 -26.90 -42.13 -18.26
N PRO A 25 -25.63 -41.68 -18.30
CA PRO A 25 -25.09 -40.89 -17.20
C PRO A 25 -25.87 -39.56 -17.04
N THR A 26 -26.20 -39.21 -15.82
CA THR A 26 -26.92 -37.99 -15.50
C THR A 26 -25.97 -36.82 -15.60
N GLU A 27 -26.28 -35.83 -16.46
CA GLU A 27 -25.47 -34.62 -16.51
C GLU A 27 -25.68 -33.76 -15.25
N MET A 28 -24.60 -33.42 -14.59
CA MET A 28 -24.55 -32.62 -13.38
C MET A 28 -23.67 -31.34 -13.54
N THR A 29 -23.41 -30.94 -14.75
CA THR A 29 -22.61 -29.76 -15.09
C THR A 29 -23.09 -28.48 -14.39
N ALA A 30 -24.39 -28.37 -14.11
CA ALA A 30 -24.94 -27.23 -13.36
C ALA A 30 -24.42 -27.13 -11.90
N SER A 31 -23.77 -28.16 -11.37
CA SER A 31 -23.09 -28.12 -10.06
C SER A 31 -21.73 -27.40 -10.13
N ILE A 32 -21.13 -27.29 -11.32
CA ILE A 32 -19.93 -26.50 -11.55
C ILE A 32 -20.36 -25.04 -11.77
N LYS A 33 -19.79 -24.11 -11.02
CA LYS A 33 -20.05 -22.68 -11.22
C LYS A 33 -19.29 -22.19 -12.45
N ASN A 34 -20.01 -21.55 -13.39
CA ASN A 34 -19.43 -20.94 -14.58
C ASN A 34 -18.49 -21.90 -15.35
N PRO A 35 -18.99 -23.07 -15.81
CA PRO A 35 -18.15 -24.14 -16.36
C PRO A 35 -17.53 -23.81 -17.72
N SER A 36 -18.06 -22.80 -18.43
CA SER A 36 -17.61 -22.33 -19.74
C SER A 36 -17.08 -20.90 -19.69
N PHE A 37 -16.75 -20.39 -18.51
CA PHE A 37 -16.13 -19.08 -18.26
C PHE A 37 -16.84 -17.84 -18.89
N GLU A 38 -18.09 -17.96 -19.31
CA GLU A 38 -18.82 -16.85 -19.94
C GLU A 38 -19.01 -15.64 -18.97
N GLU A 39 -18.92 -15.88 -17.66
CA GLU A 39 -18.84 -14.85 -16.60
C GLU A 39 -17.38 -14.52 -16.20
N GLY A 40 -16.41 -14.76 -17.09
CA GLY A 40 -14.99 -14.65 -16.77
C GLY A 40 -14.53 -15.77 -15.84
N LEU A 41 -13.71 -15.48 -14.85
CA LEU A 41 -13.22 -16.49 -13.89
C LEU A 41 -14.08 -16.58 -12.60
N ASN A 42 -15.28 -16.00 -12.60
CA ASN A 42 -16.17 -16.03 -11.45
C ASN A 42 -16.48 -17.47 -11.00
N GLY A 43 -16.31 -17.75 -9.69
CA GLY A 43 -16.53 -19.06 -9.13
C GLY A 43 -15.34 -20.00 -9.18
N TRP A 44 -14.21 -19.57 -9.77
CA TRP A 44 -12.97 -20.31 -9.85
C TRP A 44 -11.88 -19.64 -9.02
N GLU A 45 -11.07 -20.41 -8.35
CA GLU A 45 -9.82 -19.98 -7.78
C GLU A 45 -8.78 -19.98 -8.91
N ALA A 46 -8.31 -18.81 -9.33
CA ALA A 46 -7.49 -18.64 -10.51
C ALA A 46 -6.13 -18.04 -10.14
N ILE A 47 -5.21 -18.88 -9.75
CA ILE A 47 -3.82 -18.47 -9.46
C ILE A 47 -3.06 -18.39 -10.78
N GLY A 48 -2.89 -17.19 -11.30
CA GLY A 48 -2.13 -16.88 -12.50
C GLY A 48 -2.87 -17.10 -13.84
N PHE A 49 -4.07 -17.67 -13.86
CA PHE A 49 -4.91 -17.74 -15.05
C PHE A 49 -5.65 -16.43 -15.28
N GLN A 50 -5.96 -16.15 -16.55
CA GLN A 50 -6.74 -15.00 -16.98
C GLN A 50 -7.86 -15.41 -17.91
N LYS A 51 -8.91 -14.60 -18.05
CA LYS A 51 -9.94 -14.79 -19.07
C LYS A 51 -9.43 -14.32 -20.42
N GLN A 52 -9.90 -14.98 -21.48
CA GLN A 52 -9.60 -14.61 -22.87
C GLN A 52 -10.84 -14.72 -23.74
N THR A 53 -10.94 -13.91 -24.79
CA THR A 53 -12.07 -13.86 -25.73
C THR A 53 -11.64 -13.94 -27.19
N ASN A 54 -10.34 -13.93 -27.48
CA ASN A 54 -9.86 -14.01 -28.87
C ASN A 54 -9.75 -15.46 -29.36
N ASN A 55 -9.67 -15.64 -30.66
CA ASN A 55 -9.24 -16.90 -31.27
C ASN A 55 -7.75 -16.79 -31.57
N SER A 56 -6.94 -17.55 -30.82
CA SER A 56 -5.52 -17.72 -31.12
C SER A 56 -5.35 -18.78 -32.23
N PRO A 57 -4.31 -18.71 -33.09
CA PRO A 57 -3.91 -19.82 -33.96
C PRO A 57 -3.69 -21.13 -33.20
N SER A 58 -3.36 -21.07 -31.90
CA SER A 58 -3.22 -22.23 -31.04
C SER A 58 -4.51 -22.86 -30.60
N ASP A 59 -5.66 -22.27 -30.89
CA ASP A 59 -6.99 -22.81 -30.60
C ASP A 59 -7.49 -23.83 -31.65
N GLU A 60 -6.75 -24.01 -32.74
CA GLU A 60 -7.10 -25.03 -33.75
C GLU A 60 -7.12 -26.43 -33.12
N GLY A 61 -8.28 -27.09 -33.25
CA GLY A 61 -8.47 -28.44 -32.78
C GLY A 61 -9.07 -28.62 -31.40
N TRP A 62 -9.40 -27.52 -30.70
CA TRP A 62 -10.22 -27.59 -29.50
C TRP A 62 -11.50 -26.78 -29.58
N ASN A 63 -12.56 -27.24 -28.96
CA ASN A 63 -13.90 -26.70 -29.11
C ASN A 63 -14.29 -25.87 -27.85
N LYS A 64 -14.34 -24.56 -28.01
CA LYS A 64 -14.83 -23.64 -26.96
C LYS A 64 -16.36 -23.72 -26.84
N ASP A 65 -16.84 -23.51 -25.62
CA ASP A 65 -18.28 -23.33 -25.36
C ASP A 65 -18.53 -21.84 -25.11
N GLY A 66 -19.10 -21.15 -26.08
CA GLY A 66 -19.30 -19.71 -26.03
C GLY A 66 -18.11 -18.87 -26.56
N THR A 67 -17.85 -17.73 -25.92
CA THR A 67 -16.86 -16.75 -26.37
C THR A 67 -15.68 -16.54 -25.44
N VAL A 68 -15.82 -16.92 -24.17
CA VAL A 68 -14.82 -16.70 -23.12
C VAL A 68 -14.20 -18.02 -22.71
N TYR A 69 -12.93 -18.05 -22.43
CA TYR A 69 -12.20 -19.20 -21.91
C TYR A 69 -11.11 -18.77 -20.92
N ALA A 70 -10.58 -19.71 -20.16
CA ALA A 70 -9.47 -19.46 -19.25
C ALA A 70 -8.14 -19.78 -19.93
N GLU A 71 -7.16 -18.91 -19.80
CA GLU A 71 -5.80 -19.15 -20.31
C GLU A 71 -4.71 -18.64 -19.36
N LYS A 72 -3.50 -19.14 -19.63
CA LYS A 72 -2.25 -18.51 -19.21
C LYS A 72 -1.25 -18.58 -20.34
N TRP A 73 -0.57 -17.47 -20.60
CA TRP A 73 0.49 -17.41 -21.59
C TRP A 73 1.69 -16.56 -21.10
N VAL A 74 2.84 -16.79 -21.68
CA VAL A 74 4.03 -15.98 -21.58
C VAL A 74 4.66 -15.84 -22.97
N SER A 75 5.55 -14.88 -23.16
CA SER A 75 6.22 -14.71 -24.46
C SER A 75 6.97 -15.96 -24.87
N SER A 76 7.17 -16.12 -26.18
CA SER A 76 7.78 -17.30 -26.80
C SER A 76 9.17 -17.70 -26.29
N SER A 77 9.85 -16.80 -25.58
CA SER A 77 11.18 -17.04 -24.99
C SER A 77 11.13 -17.66 -23.58
N TRP A 78 9.93 -17.82 -22.99
CA TRP A 78 9.75 -18.23 -21.60
C TRP A 78 8.83 -19.46 -21.53
N THR A 79 8.91 -20.21 -20.42
CA THR A 79 7.94 -21.23 -20.07
C THR A 79 6.99 -20.72 -18.99
N LEU A 80 5.78 -21.29 -18.92
CA LEU A 80 4.79 -20.90 -17.93
C LEU A 80 5.32 -21.10 -16.51
N PRO A 81 5.08 -20.15 -15.60
CA PRO A 81 5.30 -20.36 -14.16
C PRO A 81 4.30 -21.39 -13.61
N ASP A 82 4.52 -21.81 -12.38
CA ASP A 82 3.55 -22.63 -11.67
C ASP A 82 2.26 -21.82 -11.45
N VAL A 83 1.15 -22.33 -11.99
CA VAL A 83 -0.18 -21.69 -11.93
C VAL A 83 -1.27 -22.75 -11.75
N LYS A 84 -2.40 -22.35 -11.17
CA LYS A 84 -3.51 -23.25 -10.89
C LYS A 84 -4.86 -22.55 -11.14
N LEU A 85 -5.78 -23.30 -11.72
CA LEU A 85 -7.18 -22.94 -11.84
C LEU A 85 -7.99 -24.05 -11.20
N SER A 86 -8.79 -23.77 -10.17
CA SER A 86 -9.52 -24.80 -9.46
C SER A 86 -10.88 -24.36 -8.95
N GLN A 87 -11.75 -25.35 -8.80
CA GLN A 87 -13.04 -25.18 -8.14
C GLN A 87 -13.33 -26.42 -7.30
N THR A 88 -13.86 -26.23 -6.08
CA THR A 88 -14.45 -27.29 -5.28
C THR A 88 -15.95 -27.34 -5.52
N VAL A 89 -16.42 -28.40 -6.13
CA VAL A 89 -17.86 -28.71 -6.29
C VAL A 89 -18.33 -29.45 -5.07
N THR A 90 -19.46 -29.04 -4.48
CA THR A 90 -19.99 -29.63 -3.25
C THR A 90 -21.46 -30.04 -3.41
N GLY A 91 -21.94 -30.96 -2.55
CA GLY A 91 -23.31 -31.45 -2.56
C GLY A 91 -23.57 -32.51 -3.63
N LEU A 92 -22.51 -33.14 -4.12
CA LEU A 92 -22.59 -34.22 -5.09
C LEU A 92 -23.07 -35.54 -4.42
N PRO A 93 -23.93 -36.32 -5.05
CA PRO A 93 -24.19 -37.70 -4.62
C PRO A 93 -22.92 -38.55 -4.57
N GLN A 94 -22.83 -39.48 -3.63
CA GLN A 94 -21.75 -40.47 -3.65
C GLN A 94 -21.87 -41.37 -4.87
N GLY A 95 -20.73 -41.67 -5.53
CA GLY A 95 -20.70 -42.57 -6.68
C GLY A 95 -19.65 -42.20 -7.71
N SER A 96 -19.79 -42.81 -8.87
CA SER A 96 -18.84 -42.62 -9.99
C SER A 96 -19.21 -41.45 -10.85
N TYR A 97 -18.21 -40.70 -11.27
CA TYR A 97 -18.32 -39.49 -12.11
C TYR A 97 -17.33 -39.52 -13.27
N THR A 98 -17.70 -38.89 -14.37
CA THR A 98 -16.76 -38.45 -15.42
C THR A 98 -16.73 -36.95 -15.45
N VAL A 99 -15.53 -36.36 -15.26
CA VAL A 99 -15.28 -34.94 -15.51
C VAL A 99 -14.62 -34.81 -16.88
N LYS A 100 -15.09 -33.84 -17.66
CA LYS A 100 -14.54 -33.56 -18.97
C LYS A 100 -14.15 -32.06 -19.02
N VAL A 101 -13.15 -31.74 -19.84
CA VAL A 101 -12.73 -30.39 -20.17
C VAL A 101 -12.18 -30.36 -21.59
N TYR A 102 -12.43 -29.29 -22.32
CA TYR A 102 -11.64 -28.99 -23.49
C TYR A 102 -10.41 -28.19 -23.08
N ALA A 103 -9.22 -28.67 -23.38
CA ALA A 103 -7.97 -28.04 -23.00
C ALA A 103 -6.91 -28.15 -24.10
N HIS A 104 -5.98 -27.22 -24.09
CA HIS A 104 -4.85 -27.20 -25.00
C HIS A 104 -3.63 -26.59 -24.29
N ALA A 105 -2.49 -27.19 -24.43
CA ALA A 105 -1.23 -26.64 -23.96
C ALA A 105 -0.13 -26.82 -25.03
N VAL A 106 0.65 -25.79 -25.27
CA VAL A 106 1.61 -25.77 -26.37
C VAL A 106 2.81 -24.87 -26.05
N ASN A 107 3.93 -25.20 -26.67
CA ASN A 107 5.08 -24.30 -26.78
C ASN A 107 5.09 -23.66 -28.18
N GLN A 108 4.78 -22.40 -28.26
CA GLN A 108 4.70 -21.63 -29.51
C GLN A 108 6.06 -21.22 -30.09
N SER A 109 7.17 -21.58 -29.44
CA SER A 109 8.53 -21.13 -29.80
C SER A 109 9.26 -22.03 -30.79
N GLY A 110 8.62 -23.05 -31.34
CA GLY A 110 9.22 -23.91 -32.36
C GLY A 110 9.10 -25.43 -32.13
N ASN A 111 8.80 -25.90 -30.94
CA ASN A 111 8.37 -27.27 -30.67
C ASN A 111 6.99 -27.19 -29.99
N PRO A 112 5.90 -27.40 -30.74
CA PRO A 112 4.55 -27.29 -30.21
C PRO A 112 4.19 -28.40 -29.24
N GLU A 113 4.89 -29.55 -29.26
CA GLU A 113 4.61 -30.64 -28.35
C GLU A 113 5.17 -30.35 -26.96
N ILE A 114 4.29 -30.37 -25.96
CA ILE A 114 4.71 -30.34 -24.55
C ILE A 114 4.84 -31.77 -24.01
N THR A 115 5.85 -31.99 -23.22
CA THR A 115 6.16 -33.34 -22.68
C THR A 115 5.81 -33.47 -21.22
N LYS A 116 5.58 -32.34 -20.51
CA LYS A 116 5.37 -32.35 -19.05
C LYS A 116 4.70 -31.09 -18.55
N GLY A 117 4.19 -31.19 -17.33
CA GLY A 117 3.93 -30.08 -16.43
C GLY A 117 2.65 -29.32 -16.66
N VAL A 118 1.73 -29.78 -17.54
CA VAL A 118 0.37 -29.25 -17.61
C VAL A 118 -0.61 -30.42 -17.41
N SER A 119 -1.46 -30.31 -16.38
CA SER A 119 -2.43 -31.34 -16.05
C SER A 119 -3.83 -30.79 -15.91
N PHE A 120 -4.82 -31.54 -16.38
CA PHE A 120 -6.19 -31.48 -15.94
C PHE A 120 -6.36 -32.48 -14.78
N PHE A 121 -7.02 -32.05 -13.69
CA PHE A 121 -7.21 -32.89 -12.51
C PHE A 121 -8.67 -32.93 -12.05
N ALA A 122 -9.05 -34.05 -11.44
CA ALA A 122 -10.30 -34.24 -10.71
C ALA A 122 -10.04 -35.14 -9.50
N GLY A 123 -10.24 -34.64 -8.30
CA GLY A 123 -9.76 -35.28 -7.06
C GLY A 123 -8.25 -35.42 -7.07
N LEU A 124 -7.77 -36.64 -6.78
CA LEU A 124 -6.34 -36.96 -6.88
C LEU A 124 -5.90 -37.45 -8.26
N ASN A 125 -6.85 -37.64 -9.19
CA ASN A 125 -6.56 -38.13 -10.54
C ASN A 125 -6.14 -36.98 -11.44
N GLU A 126 -5.09 -37.16 -12.24
CA GLU A 126 -4.57 -36.18 -13.19
C GLU A 126 -4.38 -36.82 -14.56
N VAL A 127 -4.57 -36.04 -15.61
CA VAL A 127 -4.22 -36.40 -16.98
C VAL A 127 -3.40 -35.26 -17.60
N GLN A 128 -2.31 -35.61 -18.27
CA GLN A 128 -1.45 -34.61 -18.93
C GLN A 128 -2.19 -34.00 -20.11
N VAL A 129 -2.14 -32.67 -20.20
CA VAL A 129 -2.70 -31.89 -21.31
C VAL A 129 -1.59 -31.51 -22.27
N GLY A 130 -1.85 -31.71 -23.55
CA GLY A 130 -0.98 -31.35 -24.67
C GLY A 130 -1.78 -30.82 -25.83
N ALA A 131 -1.98 -31.61 -26.87
CA ALA A 131 -2.76 -31.23 -28.06
C ALA A 131 -4.19 -30.77 -27.69
N GLY A 132 -4.71 -29.83 -28.44
CA GLY A 132 -6.09 -29.33 -28.24
C GLY A 132 -7.12 -30.44 -28.42
N GLY A 133 -8.01 -30.58 -27.46
CA GLY A 133 -9.04 -31.60 -27.44
C GLY A 133 -9.80 -31.75 -26.14
N GLU A 134 -10.71 -32.74 -26.13
CA GLU A 134 -11.44 -33.12 -24.94
C GLU A 134 -10.58 -34.07 -24.09
N TYR A 135 -10.36 -33.69 -22.83
CA TYR A 135 -9.76 -34.51 -21.80
C TYR A 135 -10.83 -34.99 -20.81
N ARG A 136 -10.67 -36.18 -20.27
CA ARG A 136 -11.64 -36.78 -19.34
C ARG A 136 -10.93 -37.52 -18.21
N ILE A 137 -11.54 -37.45 -17.02
CA ILE A 137 -11.14 -38.20 -15.83
C ILE A 137 -12.38 -38.86 -15.24
N ASN A 138 -12.26 -40.16 -14.95
CA ASN A 138 -13.24 -40.83 -14.13
C ASN A 138 -12.79 -40.81 -12.67
N VAL A 139 -13.71 -40.44 -11.77
CA VAL A 139 -13.42 -40.27 -10.36
C VAL A 139 -14.58 -40.78 -9.51
N ILE A 140 -14.30 -41.33 -8.34
CA ILE A 140 -15.32 -41.72 -7.37
C ILE A 140 -15.39 -40.58 -6.32
N VAL A 141 -16.59 -40.08 -6.10
CA VAL A 141 -16.90 -39.09 -5.06
C VAL A 141 -17.44 -39.82 -3.83
N THR A 142 -16.78 -39.66 -2.69
CA THR A 142 -17.07 -40.36 -1.45
C THR A 142 -17.74 -39.48 -0.39
N ASP A 143 -17.37 -38.22 -0.31
CA ASP A 143 -17.81 -37.23 0.70
C ASP A 143 -18.72 -36.12 0.16
N GLY A 144 -19.15 -36.24 -1.08
CA GLY A 144 -19.98 -35.24 -1.76
C GLY A 144 -19.22 -34.03 -2.25
N ARG A 145 -17.88 -34.06 -2.27
CA ARG A 145 -16.99 -32.98 -2.72
C ARG A 145 -16.11 -33.48 -3.86
N LEU A 146 -15.82 -32.59 -4.80
CA LEU A 146 -14.89 -32.86 -5.88
C LEU A 146 -14.11 -31.58 -6.24
N ASP A 147 -12.82 -31.67 -6.05
CA ASP A 147 -11.89 -30.63 -6.54
C ASP A 147 -11.53 -30.93 -7.98
N LEU A 148 -11.67 -29.93 -8.87
CA LEU A 148 -11.34 -30.08 -10.28
C LEU A 148 -10.70 -28.81 -10.85
N GLY A 149 -9.94 -28.96 -11.95
CA GLY A 149 -9.31 -27.80 -12.56
C GLY A 149 -8.10 -28.11 -13.41
N MET A 150 -7.31 -27.08 -13.67
CA MET A 150 -6.05 -27.14 -14.40
C MET A 150 -4.89 -26.79 -13.50
N LYS A 151 -3.75 -27.43 -13.71
CA LYS A 151 -2.52 -27.19 -12.96
C LYS A 151 -1.33 -27.15 -13.91
N VAL A 152 -0.46 -26.20 -13.71
CA VAL A 152 0.82 -26.05 -14.43
C VAL A 152 1.94 -26.06 -13.39
N SER A 153 2.92 -26.92 -13.59
CA SER A 153 4.10 -26.97 -12.71
C SER A 153 5.30 -27.56 -13.46
N SER A 154 6.42 -26.86 -13.44
CA SER A 154 7.68 -27.27 -14.08
C SER A 154 7.49 -27.70 -15.56
N THR A 155 6.79 -26.89 -16.33
CA THR A 155 6.38 -27.19 -17.71
C THR A 155 7.41 -26.73 -18.76
N ASP A 156 7.28 -27.31 -19.98
CA ASP A 156 7.89 -26.80 -21.20
C ASP A 156 6.90 -25.99 -22.07
N ALA A 157 5.63 -25.83 -21.64
CA ALA A 157 4.65 -24.99 -22.32
C ALA A 157 4.89 -23.49 -22.08
N ASN A 158 4.48 -22.66 -23.02
CA ASN A 158 4.39 -21.21 -22.87
C ASN A 158 2.95 -20.66 -23.03
N TRP A 159 1.99 -21.54 -23.32
CA TRP A 159 0.57 -21.24 -23.38
C TRP A 159 -0.25 -22.45 -22.95
N VAL A 160 -1.28 -22.21 -22.18
CA VAL A 160 -2.32 -23.19 -21.79
C VAL A 160 -3.68 -22.51 -21.81
N ALA A 161 -4.69 -23.22 -22.32
CA ALA A 161 -6.08 -22.79 -22.25
C ALA A 161 -7.00 -23.93 -21.88
N CYS A 162 -8.13 -23.61 -21.26
CA CYS A 162 -9.19 -24.58 -20.98
C CYS A 162 -10.57 -23.93 -21.01
N ASP A 163 -11.57 -24.76 -21.30
CA ASP A 163 -12.97 -24.34 -21.40
C ASP A 163 -13.91 -25.56 -21.27
N ASN A 164 -15.21 -25.29 -21.14
CA ASN A 164 -16.26 -26.29 -21.25
C ASN A 164 -16.08 -27.48 -20.31
N PHE A 165 -15.96 -27.20 -19.01
CA PHE A 165 -16.00 -28.26 -18.00
C PHE A 165 -17.39 -28.90 -17.96
N ARG A 166 -17.45 -30.24 -17.93
CA ARG A 166 -18.68 -31.06 -17.86
C ARG A 166 -18.56 -32.10 -16.78
N LEU A 167 -19.65 -32.36 -16.09
CA LEU A 167 -19.72 -33.33 -15.01
C LEU A 167 -20.89 -34.29 -15.28
N TYR A 168 -20.60 -35.60 -15.26
CA TYR A 168 -21.57 -36.68 -15.49
C TYR A 168 -21.52 -37.65 -14.34
N TYR A 169 -22.67 -37.91 -13.76
CA TYR A 169 -22.89 -38.91 -12.69
C TYR A 169 -23.36 -40.23 -13.27
N HIS A 170 -22.69 -41.32 -12.93
CA HIS A 170 -22.98 -42.70 -13.42
C HIS A 170 -23.79 -43.53 -12.42
N GLY A 171 -24.03 -42.98 -11.23
CA GLY A 171 -24.69 -43.71 -10.15
C GLY A 171 -23.70 -44.27 -9.14
N ARG A 172 -24.23 -45.05 -8.21
CA ARG A 172 -23.43 -45.75 -7.21
C ARG A 172 -22.93 -47.06 -7.83
N GLU A 173 -21.63 -47.21 -7.92
CA GLU A 173 -20.96 -48.33 -8.56
C GLU A 173 -21.12 -49.64 -7.72
N GLU A 174 -20.87 -50.83 -8.35
CA GLU A 174 -20.76 -52.08 -7.65
C GLU A 174 -19.49 -52.20 -6.82
N VAL A 175 -19.42 -53.09 -5.85
CA VAL A 175 -18.29 -53.30 -4.90
C VAL A 175 -16.93 -53.38 -5.60
N ASP A 176 -16.86 -54.00 -6.75
CA ASP A 176 -15.61 -54.22 -7.49
C ASP A 176 -15.02 -52.88 -8.04
N ALA A 177 -15.87 -51.90 -8.39
CA ALA A 177 -15.39 -50.57 -8.82
C ALA A 177 -14.73 -49.83 -7.64
N TYR A 178 -15.32 -49.87 -6.45
CA TYR A 178 -14.73 -49.25 -5.27
C TYR A 178 -13.43 -49.96 -4.83
N ARG A 179 -13.34 -51.27 -4.96
CA ARG A 179 -12.10 -52.03 -4.71
C ARG A 179 -10.99 -51.64 -5.69
N LYS A 180 -11.34 -51.38 -6.96
CA LYS A 180 -10.38 -50.94 -7.97
C LYS A 180 -9.89 -49.54 -7.63
N ASP A 181 -10.77 -48.62 -7.29
CA ASP A 181 -10.39 -47.26 -6.91
C ASP A 181 -9.50 -47.27 -5.66
N LEU A 182 -9.84 -48.03 -4.63
CA LEU A 182 -8.99 -48.17 -3.44
C LEU A 182 -7.59 -48.66 -3.77
N LYS A 183 -7.47 -49.62 -4.69
CA LYS A 183 -6.16 -50.11 -5.15
C LYS A 183 -5.36 -49.05 -5.90
N GLU A 184 -6.02 -48.20 -6.68
CA GLU A 184 -5.38 -47.07 -7.36
C GLU A 184 -4.89 -46.04 -6.34
N LYS A 185 -5.66 -45.70 -5.30
CA LYS A 185 -5.24 -44.80 -4.21
C LYS A 185 -4.09 -45.39 -3.40
N LEU A 186 -4.05 -46.66 -3.12
CA LEU A 186 -2.91 -47.31 -2.48
C LEU A 186 -1.62 -47.19 -3.30
N ALA A 187 -1.72 -47.31 -4.64
CA ALA A 187 -0.58 -47.04 -5.52
C ALA A 187 -0.12 -45.61 -5.45
N LEU A 188 -1.04 -44.64 -5.40
CA LEU A 188 -0.70 -43.21 -5.25
C LEU A 188 -0.04 -42.91 -3.90
N ALA A 189 -0.51 -43.55 -2.81
CA ALA A 189 0.12 -43.41 -1.48
C ALA A 189 1.56 -43.96 -1.48
N SER A 190 1.75 -45.15 -2.07
CA SER A 190 3.07 -45.78 -2.18
C SER A 190 4.02 -44.90 -3.02
N ALA A 191 3.55 -44.30 -4.12
CA ALA A 191 4.32 -43.38 -4.92
C ALA A 191 4.70 -42.12 -4.11
N ALA A 192 3.76 -41.47 -3.42
CA ALA A 192 4.02 -40.30 -2.60
C ALA A 192 5.08 -40.56 -1.52
N MET A 193 5.01 -41.69 -0.84
CA MET A 193 6.01 -42.09 0.18
C MET A 193 7.39 -42.39 -0.40
N SER A 194 7.47 -42.76 -1.68
CA SER A 194 8.76 -43.01 -2.35
C SER A 194 9.44 -41.73 -2.86
N GLU A 195 8.68 -40.67 -3.11
CA GLU A 195 9.23 -39.41 -3.63
C GLU A 195 10.02 -38.64 -2.56
N LYS A 196 9.51 -38.56 -1.34
CA LYS A 196 10.18 -37.82 -0.25
C LYS A 196 9.64 -38.31 1.12
N ASP A 197 10.51 -38.36 2.12
CA ASP A 197 10.12 -38.56 3.51
C ASP A 197 9.59 -37.27 4.13
N CYS A 198 8.53 -37.37 4.94
CA CYS A 198 7.85 -36.25 5.54
C CYS A 198 7.41 -36.58 6.98
N HIS A 199 7.13 -35.56 7.79
CA HIS A 199 6.77 -35.70 9.21
C HIS A 199 5.57 -36.60 9.50
N ASN A 200 4.57 -36.53 8.65
CA ASN A 200 3.35 -37.35 8.81
C ASN A 200 3.38 -38.68 8.06
N ARG A 201 4.56 -39.20 7.73
CA ARG A 201 4.72 -40.47 7.05
C ARG A 201 4.02 -41.63 7.79
N SER A 202 4.15 -41.69 9.10
CA SER A 202 3.49 -42.68 9.91
C SER A 202 1.97 -42.63 9.85
N GLN A 203 1.39 -41.44 9.68
CA GLN A 203 -0.06 -41.30 9.51
C GLN A 203 -0.51 -41.83 8.15
N LEU A 204 0.25 -41.53 7.08
CA LEU A 204 -0.04 -42.10 5.75
C LEU A 204 0.14 -43.64 5.75
N GLU A 205 1.20 -44.16 6.39
CA GLU A 205 1.42 -45.60 6.55
C GLU A 205 0.28 -46.29 7.31
N GLN A 206 -0.26 -45.63 8.35
CA GLN A 206 -1.41 -46.15 9.08
C GLN A 206 -2.68 -46.17 8.21
N ALA A 207 -2.91 -45.10 7.43
CA ALA A 207 -4.04 -45.05 6.50
C ALA A 207 -3.92 -46.11 5.41
N VAL A 208 -2.72 -46.33 4.87
CA VAL A 208 -2.42 -47.44 3.94
C VAL A 208 -2.71 -48.79 4.56
N HIS A 209 -2.20 -49.03 5.78
CA HIS A 209 -2.45 -50.30 6.49
C HIS A 209 -3.94 -50.57 6.72
N ASN A 210 -4.70 -49.55 7.11
CA ASN A 210 -6.15 -49.67 7.30
C ASN A 210 -6.85 -49.98 5.96
N ALA A 211 -6.42 -49.29 4.89
CA ALA A 211 -6.99 -49.46 3.55
C ALA A 211 -6.67 -50.86 2.95
N GLU A 212 -5.47 -51.39 3.16
CA GLU A 212 -5.07 -52.73 2.72
C GLU A 212 -5.86 -53.86 3.42
N ASN A 213 -6.32 -53.62 4.64
CA ASN A 213 -6.99 -54.61 5.46
C ASN A 213 -8.52 -54.43 5.54
N VAL A 214 -9.09 -53.54 4.71
CA VAL A 214 -10.53 -53.29 4.71
C VAL A 214 -11.26 -54.51 4.09
N GLU A 215 -12.10 -55.17 4.89
CA GLU A 215 -13.04 -56.19 4.48
C GLU A 215 -14.45 -55.67 4.74
N GLY A 216 -15.35 -55.82 3.77
CA GLY A 216 -16.73 -55.43 4.04
C GLY A 216 -17.51 -54.91 2.86
N ASP A 217 -18.53 -54.15 3.18
CA ASP A 217 -19.49 -53.59 2.26
C ASP A 217 -18.99 -52.27 1.61
N ILE A 218 -19.81 -51.70 0.78
CA ILE A 218 -19.50 -50.43 0.06
C ILE A 218 -19.20 -49.30 1.03
N GLU A 219 -19.86 -49.22 2.19
CA GLU A 219 -19.66 -48.12 3.16
C GLU A 219 -18.25 -48.20 3.78
N SER A 220 -17.78 -49.43 4.07
CA SER A 220 -16.42 -49.64 4.59
C SER A 220 -15.36 -49.30 3.57
N LEU A 221 -15.56 -49.65 2.30
CA LEU A 221 -14.67 -49.31 1.20
C LEU A 221 -14.63 -47.78 0.95
N LEU A 222 -15.79 -47.13 0.95
CA LEU A 222 -15.86 -45.65 0.77
C LEU A 222 -15.15 -44.92 1.91
N THR A 223 -15.31 -45.39 3.16
CA THR A 223 -14.61 -44.81 4.30
C THR A 223 -13.08 -44.94 4.15
N ALA A 224 -12.63 -46.16 3.78
CA ALA A 224 -11.19 -46.37 3.59
C ALA A 224 -10.60 -45.55 2.43
N ILE A 225 -11.35 -45.37 1.33
CA ILE A 225 -10.94 -44.51 0.20
C ILE A 225 -10.83 -43.08 0.68
N LEU A 226 -11.81 -42.53 1.40
CA LEU A 226 -11.81 -41.14 1.90
C LEU A 226 -10.64 -40.90 2.87
N ASP A 227 -10.45 -41.79 3.85
CA ASP A 227 -9.36 -41.66 4.82
C ASP A 227 -8.00 -41.70 4.14
N LEU A 228 -7.83 -42.56 3.15
CA LEU A 228 -6.58 -42.64 2.38
C LEU A 228 -6.36 -41.41 1.51
N GLU A 229 -7.39 -40.87 0.86
CA GLU A 229 -7.32 -39.65 0.08
C GLU A 229 -6.93 -38.45 0.93
N GLN A 230 -7.52 -38.31 2.11
CA GLN A 230 -7.18 -37.28 3.06
C GLN A 230 -5.73 -37.39 3.54
N ALA A 231 -5.29 -38.60 3.85
CA ALA A 231 -3.90 -38.85 4.27
C ALA A 231 -2.88 -38.55 3.16
N ILE A 232 -3.15 -38.94 1.90
CA ILE A 232 -2.31 -38.61 0.75
C ILE A 232 -2.25 -37.09 0.52
N THR A 233 -3.41 -36.44 0.59
CA THR A 233 -3.50 -34.99 0.38
C THR A 233 -2.66 -34.21 1.41
N GLU A 234 -2.82 -34.59 2.70
CA GLU A 234 -2.08 -33.93 3.78
C GLU A 234 -0.57 -34.24 3.70
N TYR A 235 -0.21 -35.48 3.38
CA TYR A 235 1.20 -35.85 3.18
C TYR A 235 1.85 -35.05 2.08
N ARG A 236 1.19 -34.90 0.92
CA ARG A 236 1.69 -34.09 -0.20
C ARG A 236 1.80 -32.60 0.15
N ARG A 237 0.78 -32.07 0.84
CA ARG A 237 0.80 -30.69 1.32
C ARG A 237 2.00 -30.46 2.23
N LEU A 238 2.17 -31.26 3.26
CA LEU A 238 3.27 -31.13 4.20
C LEU A 238 4.65 -31.34 3.54
N THR A 239 4.75 -32.23 2.56
CA THR A 239 6.02 -32.43 1.83
C THR A 239 6.52 -31.14 1.17
N VAL A 240 5.62 -30.36 0.58
CA VAL A 240 5.94 -29.09 -0.11
C VAL A 240 6.08 -27.93 0.88
N GLU A 241 5.07 -27.70 1.70
CA GLU A 241 4.98 -26.55 2.59
C GLU A 241 6.00 -26.63 3.74
N TYR A 242 6.21 -27.82 4.30
CA TYR A 242 7.21 -28.01 5.35
C TYR A 242 8.62 -27.76 4.85
N GLY A 243 8.97 -28.23 3.65
CA GLY A 243 10.28 -27.94 3.07
C GLY A 243 10.53 -26.44 2.80
N ALA A 244 9.49 -25.69 2.45
CA ALA A 244 9.57 -24.22 2.32
C ALA A 244 9.74 -23.55 3.69
N PHE A 245 8.93 -23.95 4.67
CA PHE A 245 8.98 -23.46 6.04
C PHE A 245 10.34 -23.76 6.71
N GLU A 246 10.83 -25.00 6.62
CA GLU A 246 12.12 -25.38 7.18
C GLU A 246 13.27 -24.52 6.62
N ARG A 247 13.31 -24.31 5.30
CA ARG A 247 14.33 -23.42 4.67
C ARG A 247 14.22 -21.99 5.17
N ALA A 248 13.02 -21.42 5.24
CA ALA A 248 12.84 -20.07 5.73
C ALA A 248 13.26 -19.93 7.20
N PHE A 249 12.92 -20.93 8.03
CA PHE A 249 13.30 -20.99 9.43
C PHE A 249 14.83 -21.11 9.61
N LEU A 250 15.48 -22.02 8.90
CA LEU A 250 16.92 -22.21 8.99
C LEU A 250 17.68 -20.95 8.53
N ASN A 251 17.21 -20.29 7.47
CA ASN A 251 17.78 -19.02 7.01
C ASN A 251 17.64 -17.91 8.06
N ALA A 252 16.46 -17.79 8.67
CA ALA A 252 16.22 -16.81 9.73
C ALA A 252 17.10 -17.10 10.96
N ARG A 253 17.18 -18.36 11.39
CA ARG A 253 18.06 -18.79 12.51
C ARG A 253 19.53 -18.52 12.23
N LYS A 254 20.00 -18.79 11.01
CA LYS A 254 21.35 -18.50 10.58
C LYS A 254 21.63 -17.00 10.68
N LEU A 255 20.79 -16.17 10.09
CA LEU A 255 20.92 -14.71 10.13
C LEU A 255 20.93 -14.20 11.59
N TYR A 256 20.02 -14.69 12.44
CA TYR A 256 19.97 -14.35 13.86
C TYR A 256 21.28 -14.69 14.59
N SER A 257 21.89 -15.85 14.30
CA SER A 257 23.12 -16.28 14.95
C SER A 257 24.37 -15.53 14.48
N GLU A 258 24.39 -15.10 13.23
CA GLU A 258 25.58 -14.49 12.59
C GLU A 258 25.60 -12.96 12.71
N THR A 259 24.51 -12.31 13.13
CA THR A 259 24.39 -10.86 13.14
C THR A 259 23.87 -10.33 14.48
N ASP A 260 24.14 -9.04 14.73
CA ASP A 260 23.70 -8.33 15.94
C ASP A 260 23.22 -6.91 15.58
N PHE A 261 22.14 -6.84 14.78
CA PHE A 261 21.53 -5.57 14.39
C PHE A 261 20.51 -5.09 15.44
N PRO A 262 20.20 -3.79 15.49
CA PRO A 262 19.03 -3.30 16.24
C PRO A 262 17.79 -4.10 15.83
N GLY A 263 16.93 -4.41 16.81
CA GLY A 263 15.73 -5.25 16.53
C GLY A 263 15.97 -6.76 16.63
N LYS A 264 17.18 -7.23 17.00
CA LYS A 264 17.48 -8.65 17.16
C LYS A 264 16.52 -9.38 18.10
N THR A 265 16.08 -8.75 19.18
CA THR A 265 15.12 -9.31 20.14
C THR A 265 13.78 -9.60 19.45
N VAL A 266 13.23 -8.62 18.72
CA VAL A 266 11.96 -8.76 18.00
C VAL A 266 12.05 -9.82 16.91
N PHE A 267 13.19 -9.89 16.22
CA PHE A 267 13.45 -10.91 15.22
C PHE A 267 13.53 -12.32 15.85
N GLY A 268 14.20 -12.44 17.01
CA GLY A 268 14.24 -13.69 17.78
C GLY A 268 12.85 -14.16 18.21
N GLU A 269 12.01 -13.24 18.72
CA GLU A 269 10.62 -13.54 19.09
C GLU A 269 9.80 -14.05 17.90
N ALA A 270 9.99 -13.48 16.70
CA ALA A 270 9.31 -13.94 15.50
C ALA A 270 9.75 -15.36 15.09
N ILE A 271 11.02 -15.70 15.24
CA ILE A 271 11.54 -17.05 15.02
C ILE A 271 10.95 -18.03 16.05
N ASP A 272 10.95 -17.65 17.32
CA ASP A 272 10.48 -18.50 18.42
C ASP A 272 8.97 -18.78 18.33
N GLN A 273 8.18 -17.82 17.84
CA GLN A 273 6.73 -18.01 17.61
C GLN A 273 6.40 -19.15 16.64
N VAL A 274 7.25 -19.38 15.65
CA VAL A 274 7.02 -20.40 14.62
C VAL A 274 7.82 -21.69 14.85
N SER A 275 8.83 -21.66 15.71
CA SER A 275 9.70 -22.80 15.96
C SER A 275 8.96 -24.10 16.37
N PRO A 276 7.84 -24.06 17.15
CA PRO A 276 7.10 -25.28 17.46
C PRO A 276 6.48 -26.01 16.24
N MET A 277 6.37 -25.32 15.11
CA MET A 277 5.86 -25.92 13.88
C MET A 277 6.87 -26.87 13.21
N LEU A 278 8.14 -26.85 13.62
CA LEU A 278 9.14 -27.83 13.18
C LEU A 278 8.81 -29.25 13.69
N ASP A 279 8.36 -29.34 14.94
CA ASP A 279 8.09 -30.62 15.60
C ASP A 279 6.67 -31.13 15.32
N VAL A 280 5.70 -30.20 15.13
CA VAL A 280 4.29 -30.52 14.90
C VAL A 280 3.73 -29.63 13.78
N PRO A 281 4.04 -29.96 12.52
CA PRO A 281 3.57 -29.17 11.37
C PRO A 281 2.12 -29.46 10.96
N GLU A 282 1.53 -30.57 11.42
CA GLU A 282 0.20 -31.03 11.04
C GLU A 282 -0.86 -30.01 11.44
N GLY A 283 -1.75 -29.67 10.49
CA GLY A 283 -2.83 -28.71 10.69
C GLY A 283 -2.36 -27.26 10.94
N LYS A 284 -1.06 -26.96 10.72
CA LYS A 284 -0.51 -25.58 10.86
C LYS A 284 -0.49 -24.86 9.52
N ASP A 285 -0.62 -23.53 9.60
CA ASP A 285 -0.43 -22.64 8.47
C ASP A 285 1.08 -22.41 8.23
N LEU A 286 1.72 -23.35 7.54
CA LEU A 286 3.16 -23.31 7.29
C LEU A 286 3.54 -22.19 6.31
N MET A 287 2.75 -21.94 5.29
CA MET A 287 3.02 -20.87 4.32
C MET A 287 2.84 -19.48 4.93
N GLY A 288 1.84 -19.30 5.80
CA GLY A 288 1.71 -18.10 6.60
C GLY A 288 2.90 -17.90 7.57
N ALA A 289 3.48 -18.99 8.10
CA ALA A 289 4.71 -18.91 8.90
C ALA A 289 5.91 -18.51 8.05
N VAL A 290 6.04 -19.01 6.82
CA VAL A 290 7.07 -18.54 5.84
C VAL A 290 6.96 -17.05 5.62
N THR A 291 5.77 -16.56 5.30
CA THR A 291 5.52 -15.13 5.06
C THR A 291 5.87 -14.26 6.28
N ARG A 292 5.50 -14.73 7.48
CA ARG A 292 5.87 -14.02 8.73
C ARG A 292 7.39 -13.97 8.95
N LEU A 293 8.09 -15.08 8.72
CA LEU A 293 9.55 -15.15 8.85
C LEU A 293 10.24 -14.27 7.82
N GLU A 294 9.81 -14.30 6.58
CA GLU A 294 10.37 -13.46 5.51
C GLU A 294 10.19 -11.98 5.81
N LYS A 295 9.00 -11.59 6.25
CA LYS A 295 8.72 -10.22 6.69
C LYS A 295 9.59 -9.81 7.88
N ALA A 296 9.68 -10.66 8.93
CA ALA A 296 10.52 -10.39 10.09
C ALA A 296 12.02 -10.32 9.71
N THR A 297 12.46 -11.19 8.80
CA THR A 297 13.82 -11.19 8.26
C THR A 297 14.12 -9.87 7.53
N GLN A 298 13.19 -9.40 6.71
CA GLN A 298 13.36 -8.13 5.99
C GLN A 298 13.45 -6.95 6.96
N VAL A 299 12.54 -6.86 7.93
CA VAL A 299 12.56 -5.82 8.96
C VAL A 299 13.89 -5.83 9.74
N TYR A 300 14.40 -7.02 10.05
CA TYR A 300 15.66 -7.16 10.76
C TYR A 300 16.88 -6.76 9.89
N LEU A 301 16.89 -7.13 8.63
CA LEU A 301 17.92 -6.69 7.67
C LEU A 301 17.91 -5.16 7.47
N ASP A 302 16.72 -4.56 7.45
CA ASP A 302 16.56 -3.11 7.34
C ASP A 302 17.03 -2.36 8.59
N SER A 303 17.04 -3.03 9.74
CA SER A 303 17.62 -2.50 10.98
C SER A 303 19.15 -2.54 11.02
N ARG A 304 19.80 -3.12 10.00
CA ARG A 304 21.27 -3.15 9.88
C ARG A 304 21.82 -1.74 10.06
N PRO A 305 22.79 -1.51 10.94
CA PRO A 305 23.45 -0.22 11.07
C PRO A 305 24.03 0.19 9.71
N SER A 306 23.30 1.05 9.05
CA SER A 306 23.76 1.73 7.85
C SER A 306 24.11 3.12 8.31
N ASN A 307 25.29 3.63 7.98
CA ASN A 307 25.62 5.03 8.18
C ASN A 307 24.78 5.95 7.28
N TRP A 308 23.99 5.37 6.39
CA TRP A 308 23.02 6.06 5.58
C TRP A 308 21.66 6.15 6.28
N MET A 309 21.20 7.38 6.51
CA MET A 309 19.90 7.65 7.09
C MET A 309 19.01 8.31 6.04
N THR A 310 17.79 7.83 5.90
CA THR A 310 16.81 8.42 4.99
C THR A 310 16.08 9.57 5.68
N LEU A 311 16.23 10.77 5.15
CA LEU A 311 15.48 11.95 5.56
C LEU A 311 14.28 12.12 4.66
N ARG A 312 13.12 12.40 5.28
CA ARG A 312 11.83 12.55 4.61
C ARG A 312 11.28 13.94 4.87
N ASN A 313 10.93 14.63 3.80
CA ASN A 313 10.35 15.96 3.85
C ASN A 313 8.83 15.89 3.84
N GLY A 314 8.16 16.86 4.46
CA GLY A 314 6.72 17.03 4.40
C GLY A 314 5.91 16.49 5.58
N ALA A 315 6.53 15.77 6.53
CA ALA A 315 5.90 15.35 7.78
C ALA A 315 6.41 16.15 8.97
N LEU A 316 5.64 16.21 10.05
CA LEU A 316 6.11 16.71 11.35
C LEU A 316 7.13 15.71 11.92
N TRP A 317 8.15 16.22 12.56
CA TRP A 317 9.12 15.38 13.29
C TRP A 317 8.66 15.17 14.74
N LYS A 318 8.94 14.00 15.27
CA LYS A 318 8.76 13.68 16.70
C LYS A 318 10.10 13.56 17.39
N ASP A 319 10.13 14.00 18.64
CA ASP A 319 11.26 13.80 19.52
C ASP A 319 11.15 12.45 20.28
N ASP A 320 12.15 12.18 21.12
CA ASP A 320 12.24 10.96 21.94
C ASP A 320 11.13 10.82 23.00
N ARG A 321 10.31 11.86 23.20
CA ARG A 321 9.12 11.85 24.06
C ARG A 321 7.83 11.61 23.26
N GLY A 322 7.92 11.55 21.92
CA GLY A 322 6.77 11.46 21.02
C GLY A 322 6.09 12.80 20.73
N GLU A 323 6.64 13.91 21.21
CA GLU A 323 6.14 15.26 20.99
C GLU A 323 6.64 15.82 19.66
N VAL A 324 5.87 16.76 19.07
CA VAL A 324 6.29 17.46 17.86
C VAL A 324 7.54 18.30 18.13
N VAL A 325 8.55 18.15 17.33
CA VAL A 325 9.76 18.98 17.38
C VAL A 325 9.40 20.44 17.07
N GLN A 326 9.64 21.31 18.03
CA GLN A 326 9.38 22.74 17.97
C GLN A 326 10.71 23.51 17.99
N ALA A 327 11.27 23.76 16.81
CA ALA A 327 12.52 24.50 16.67
C ALA A 327 12.51 25.29 15.34
N HIS A 328 11.58 26.23 15.25
CA HIS A 328 11.40 27.01 14.03
C HIS A 328 12.42 28.17 13.93
N GLY A 329 12.68 28.65 12.72
CA GLY A 329 13.77 29.59 12.47
C GLY A 329 15.13 29.00 12.83
N ALA A 330 15.32 27.72 12.63
CA ALA A 330 16.34 26.88 13.26
C ALA A 330 17.78 27.38 13.08
N GLY A 331 18.56 27.28 14.17
CA GLY A 331 20.03 27.40 14.20
C GLY A 331 20.67 26.07 14.57
N PHE A 332 21.83 25.76 13.97
CA PHE A 332 22.51 24.47 14.17
C PHE A 332 23.96 24.64 14.58
N LEU A 333 24.45 23.72 15.40
CA LEU A 333 25.86 23.61 15.77
C LEU A 333 26.26 22.14 15.95
N GLN A 334 27.35 21.74 15.34
CA GLN A 334 27.94 20.42 15.58
C GLN A 334 28.96 20.48 16.70
N VAL A 335 28.86 19.60 17.69
CA VAL A 335 29.82 19.41 18.78
C VAL A 335 30.18 17.93 18.85
N GLY A 336 31.39 17.59 18.45
CA GLY A 336 31.80 16.20 18.26
C GLY A 336 30.99 15.51 17.17
N ASP A 337 30.36 14.37 17.50
CA ASP A 337 29.49 13.62 16.60
C ASP A 337 28.01 14.01 16.71
N THR A 338 27.69 14.96 17.55
CA THR A 338 26.33 15.35 17.88
C THR A 338 26.00 16.70 17.28
N TRP A 339 24.87 16.78 16.58
CA TRP A 339 24.29 18.01 16.10
C TRP A 339 23.25 18.53 17.07
N TYR A 340 23.35 19.79 17.40
CA TYR A 340 22.39 20.53 18.21
C TYR A 340 21.60 21.48 17.34
N MET A 341 20.29 21.46 17.48
CA MET A 341 19.34 22.33 16.80
C MET A 341 18.64 23.17 17.86
N ILE A 342 18.62 24.49 17.67
CA ILE A 342 17.81 25.41 18.47
C ILE A 342 16.79 26.11 17.60
N GLY A 343 15.65 26.48 18.19
CA GLY A 343 14.62 27.22 17.46
C GLY A 343 13.45 27.60 18.34
N GLU A 344 12.53 28.29 17.75
CA GLU A 344 11.33 28.83 18.39
C GLU A 344 10.33 27.73 18.71
N ASP A 345 9.80 27.70 19.96
CA ASP A 345 8.66 26.87 20.36
C ASP A 345 7.35 27.59 20.01
N ARG A 346 6.81 27.30 18.84
CA ARG A 346 5.58 27.93 18.33
C ARG A 346 4.28 27.37 18.92
N ASN A 347 4.33 26.44 19.90
CA ASN A 347 3.16 26.09 20.72
C ASN A 347 2.59 27.32 21.43
N ASN A 348 3.46 28.31 21.74
CA ASN A 348 3.06 29.65 22.10
C ASN A 348 3.44 30.61 20.97
N THR A 349 2.54 30.84 20.03
CA THR A 349 2.80 31.58 18.78
C THR A 349 3.45 32.95 18.97
N TRP A 350 2.98 33.72 19.96
CA TRP A 350 3.42 35.10 20.17
C TRP A 350 4.52 35.28 21.22
N ASN A 351 4.79 34.24 22.01
CA ASN A 351 5.80 34.29 23.08
C ASN A 351 6.58 32.99 23.08
N PRO A 352 7.28 32.63 22.00
CA PRO A 352 7.99 31.37 21.96
C PRO A 352 9.15 31.30 22.95
N ASP A 353 9.30 30.15 23.62
CA ASP A 353 10.55 29.76 24.23
C ASP A 353 11.54 29.35 23.12
N VAL A 354 12.82 29.21 23.47
CA VAL A 354 13.80 28.60 22.56
C VAL A 354 14.11 27.19 23.05
N ASN A 355 13.71 26.22 22.27
CA ASN A 355 14.00 24.81 22.50
C ASN A 355 15.37 24.42 21.94
N MET A 356 15.97 23.40 22.55
CA MET A 356 17.14 22.71 22.01
C MET A 356 16.86 21.21 21.85
N TYR A 357 17.24 20.68 20.71
CA TYR A 357 17.24 19.25 20.39
C TYR A 357 18.64 18.82 19.98
N SER A 358 18.92 17.53 20.15
CA SER A 358 20.16 16.92 19.65
C SER A 358 19.88 15.70 18.80
N THR A 359 20.79 15.42 17.86
CA THR A 359 20.71 14.24 16.99
C THR A 359 22.10 13.81 16.53
N LYS A 360 22.22 12.53 16.15
CA LYS A 360 23.43 11.99 15.50
C LYS A 360 23.16 11.51 14.07
N ASP A 361 21.91 11.70 13.59
CA ASP A 361 21.48 11.14 12.31
C ASP A 361 20.43 11.99 11.56
N PHE A 362 19.97 13.09 12.14
CA PHE A 362 18.90 13.97 11.63
C PHE A 362 17.53 13.31 11.48
N VAL A 363 17.36 12.09 11.99
CA VAL A 363 16.10 11.35 11.99
C VAL A 363 15.56 11.21 13.41
N ASN A 364 16.44 10.83 14.34
CA ASN A 364 16.10 10.63 15.73
C ASN A 364 16.49 11.89 16.52
N TRP A 365 15.48 12.59 17.03
CA TRP A 365 15.65 13.84 17.76
C TRP A 365 15.43 13.64 19.25
N LYS A 366 16.43 14.00 20.05
CA LYS A 366 16.32 14.02 21.51
C LYS A 366 16.01 15.45 21.95
N PHE A 367 14.97 15.64 22.75
CA PHE A 367 14.72 16.92 23.39
C PHE A 367 15.73 17.14 24.53
N GLU A 368 16.55 18.13 24.40
CA GLU A 368 17.52 18.47 25.47
C GLU A 368 16.84 19.31 26.56
N ARG A 369 16.33 20.47 26.20
CA ARG A 369 15.65 21.38 27.11
C ARG A 369 15.18 22.67 26.41
N LYS A 370 14.45 23.51 27.15
CA LYS A 370 14.27 24.91 26.83
C LYS A 370 15.48 25.68 27.33
N ILE A 371 16.29 26.23 26.41
CA ILE A 371 17.53 26.93 26.74
C ILE A 371 17.32 28.41 27.04
N ILE A 372 16.29 29.05 26.48
CA ILE A 372 15.84 30.39 26.78
C ILE A 372 14.35 30.29 27.08
N ARG A 373 13.94 30.79 28.24
CA ARG A 373 12.58 30.63 28.75
C ARG A 373 11.89 31.96 28.90
N ASN A 374 10.68 31.99 28.44
CA ASN A 374 9.75 33.08 28.61
C ASN A 374 9.58 33.46 30.09
N GLY A 375 9.66 34.75 30.38
CA GLY A 375 9.48 35.28 31.74
C GLY A 375 10.59 34.96 32.76
N SER A 376 11.52 34.00 32.46
CA SER A 376 12.57 33.63 33.41
C SER A 376 13.98 33.97 32.96
N THR A 377 14.30 33.85 31.68
CA THR A 377 15.65 34.21 31.19
C THR A 377 15.85 35.73 31.12
N HIS A 378 14.81 36.47 30.78
CA HIS A 378 14.78 37.93 30.82
C HIS A 378 13.38 38.44 31.19
N PRO A 379 13.21 39.48 32.07
CA PRO A 379 11.88 39.91 32.54
C PRO A 379 10.95 40.40 31.45
N SER A 380 11.47 40.95 30.35
CA SER A 380 10.66 41.42 29.23
C SER A 380 10.24 40.30 28.27
N LEU A 381 10.87 39.15 28.32
CA LEU A 381 10.58 38.01 27.47
C LEU A 381 9.24 37.38 27.87
N GLY A 382 8.27 37.34 26.96
CA GLY A 382 6.90 37.00 27.23
C GLY A 382 6.06 38.09 27.89
N ASN A 383 6.68 39.22 28.16
CA ASN A 383 6.03 40.43 28.66
C ASN A 383 6.23 41.57 27.64
N GLY A 384 5.66 41.41 26.48
CA GLY A 384 5.79 42.37 25.36
C GLY A 384 7.03 42.20 24.45
N ARG A 385 7.96 41.29 24.80
CA ARG A 385 9.11 40.92 23.97
C ARG A 385 9.14 39.47 23.64
N PHE A 386 9.63 39.13 22.44
CA PHE A 386 9.81 37.73 21.97
C PHE A 386 11.05 37.58 21.09
N ILE A 387 11.42 36.33 20.85
CA ILE A 387 12.59 35.93 20.06
C ILE A 387 12.11 35.28 18.77
N GLU A 388 12.78 35.67 17.68
CA GLU A 388 12.69 34.95 16.40
C GLU A 388 14.08 34.60 15.87
N ARG A 389 14.15 33.47 15.10
CA ARG A 389 15.36 33.02 14.41
C ARG A 389 16.61 32.90 15.28
N PRO A 390 16.57 32.21 16.43
CA PRO A 390 17.75 32.04 17.25
C PRO A 390 18.83 31.24 16.52
N LYS A 391 20.10 31.71 16.56
CA LYS A 391 21.25 31.08 15.93
C LYS A 391 22.35 30.84 16.92
N LEU A 392 22.98 29.67 16.87
CA LEU A 392 23.95 29.17 17.84
C LEU A 392 25.36 29.13 17.25
N MET A 393 26.33 29.64 18.00
CA MET A 393 27.76 29.57 17.67
C MET A 393 28.59 29.10 18.88
N TYR A 394 29.75 28.54 18.60
CA TYR A 394 30.77 28.27 19.61
C TYR A 394 31.97 29.16 19.44
N CYS A 395 32.25 29.96 20.46
CA CYS A 395 33.44 30.80 20.51
C CYS A 395 34.63 30.04 21.07
N ARG A 396 35.56 29.62 20.22
CA ARG A 396 36.76 28.86 20.61
C ARG A 396 37.64 29.61 21.58
N LYS A 397 37.69 30.96 21.49
CA LYS A 397 38.53 31.79 22.31
C LYS A 397 38.10 31.86 23.78
N THR A 398 36.81 31.83 24.03
CA THR A 398 36.24 31.92 25.39
C THR A 398 35.66 30.60 25.89
N GLY A 399 35.53 29.58 25.03
CA GLY A 399 34.85 28.32 25.34
C GLY A 399 33.34 28.46 25.51
N LYS A 400 32.74 29.57 25.13
CA LYS A 400 31.32 29.85 25.33
C LYS A 400 30.50 29.50 24.09
N TYR A 401 29.28 29.09 24.37
CA TYR A 401 28.22 28.95 23.36
C TYR A 401 27.41 30.25 23.35
N VAL A 402 27.22 30.84 22.19
CA VAL A 402 26.62 32.17 22.03
C VAL A 402 25.41 32.05 21.10
N VAL A 403 24.29 32.62 21.52
CA VAL A 403 23.06 32.73 20.71
C VAL A 403 22.84 34.19 20.33
N TRP A 404 22.69 34.43 19.05
CA TRP A 404 22.17 35.70 18.49
C TRP A 404 20.78 35.43 17.91
N CYS A 405 19.86 36.40 18.05
CA CYS A 405 18.49 36.29 17.58
C CYS A 405 17.89 37.65 17.26
N HIS A 406 16.78 37.66 16.52
CA HIS A 406 15.91 38.80 16.39
C HIS A 406 15.12 38.99 17.71
N TRP A 407 15.13 40.17 18.25
CA TRP A 407 14.47 40.58 19.49
C TRP A 407 13.36 41.56 19.21
N GLU A 408 12.12 41.18 19.31
CA GLU A 408 10.99 41.92 18.77
C GLU A 408 9.85 42.11 19.78
N GLN A 409 8.88 42.89 19.42
CA GLN A 409 7.63 43.14 20.14
C GLN A 409 6.44 43.01 19.20
N GLY A 410 5.21 42.91 19.76
CA GLY A 410 4.03 42.52 19.00
C GLY A 410 3.66 43.38 17.78
N ASN A 411 4.15 44.65 17.70
CA ASN A 411 3.92 45.51 16.55
C ASN A 411 5.12 45.58 15.59
N TYR A 412 6.14 44.75 15.78
CA TYR A 412 7.40 44.72 15.02
C TYR A 412 8.13 46.07 14.98
N GLY A 413 7.96 46.91 16.02
CA GLY A 413 8.54 48.23 16.07
C GLY A 413 9.90 48.33 16.81
N ALA A 414 10.33 47.26 17.47
CA ALA A 414 11.61 47.24 18.17
C ALA A 414 12.79 47.14 17.18
N SER A 415 12.73 46.21 16.26
CA SER A 415 13.76 45.89 15.27
C SER A 415 15.14 45.86 15.93
N GLU A 416 15.32 44.93 16.88
CA GLU A 416 16.51 44.78 17.72
C GLU A 416 17.09 43.36 17.61
N ALA A 417 18.33 43.17 18.01
CA ALA A 417 18.92 41.86 18.23
C ALA A 417 19.08 41.58 19.72
N ALA A 418 19.15 40.32 20.12
CA ALA A 418 19.55 39.93 21.46
C ALA A 418 20.64 38.86 21.42
N VAL A 419 21.45 38.86 22.52
CA VAL A 419 22.60 37.97 22.69
C VAL A 419 22.48 37.26 24.01
N PHE A 420 22.65 35.93 23.95
CA PHE A 420 22.68 35.07 25.11
C PHE A 420 23.92 34.18 25.06
N TYR A 421 24.40 33.70 26.21
CA TYR A 421 25.56 32.82 26.25
C TYR A 421 25.44 31.76 27.34
N CYS A 422 26.18 30.68 27.17
CA CYS A 422 26.31 29.59 28.14
C CYS A 422 27.72 29.00 28.10
N ASP A 423 28.14 28.36 29.20
CA ASP A 423 29.42 27.65 29.29
C ASP A 423 29.30 26.19 28.80
N SER A 424 28.08 25.67 28.62
CA SER A 424 27.80 24.34 28.03
C SER A 424 26.73 24.44 26.93
N VAL A 425 26.85 23.58 25.94
CA VAL A 425 25.95 23.64 24.74
C VAL A 425 24.48 23.53 25.13
N ASN A 426 24.13 22.64 26.03
CA ASN A 426 22.75 22.35 26.46
C ASN A 426 22.44 22.89 27.88
N GLY A 427 23.15 23.97 28.32
CA GLY A 427 22.90 24.63 29.58
C GLY A 427 21.77 25.66 29.51
N ASP A 428 21.57 26.37 30.65
CA ASP A 428 20.66 27.53 30.68
C ASP A 428 21.42 28.76 30.20
N TYR A 429 20.96 29.31 29.08
CA TYR A 429 21.59 30.50 28.48
C TYR A 429 21.24 31.76 29.26
N LYS A 430 22.25 32.56 29.52
CA LYS A 430 22.13 33.82 30.23
C LYS A 430 21.99 34.97 29.26
N PHE A 431 21.06 35.86 29.53
CA PHE A 431 20.95 37.10 28.78
C PHE A 431 22.22 37.97 28.94
N HIS A 432 22.74 38.44 27.82
CA HIS A 432 23.89 39.35 27.82
C HIS A 432 23.47 40.77 27.45
N TRP A 433 22.80 40.91 26.29
CA TRP A 433 22.47 42.21 25.76
C TRP A 433 21.30 42.14 24.77
N ALA A 434 20.55 43.26 24.65
CA ALA A 434 19.58 43.42 23.57
C ALA A 434 19.53 44.91 23.16
N GLY A 435 19.32 45.15 21.84
CA GLY A 435 19.21 46.46 21.27
C GLY A 435 19.49 46.40 19.78
N ARG A 436 19.69 47.60 19.23
CA ARG A 436 20.06 47.74 17.80
C ARG A 436 21.58 47.62 17.67
N PRO A 437 22.12 46.61 16.98
CA PRO A 437 23.56 46.45 16.86
C PRO A 437 24.14 47.62 16.13
N LEU A 438 25.12 48.30 16.76
CA LEU A 438 25.71 49.54 16.27
C LEU A 438 24.70 50.65 15.95
N GLY A 439 23.51 50.62 16.56
CA GLY A 439 22.44 51.60 16.33
C GLY A 439 21.54 51.28 15.14
N VAL A 440 21.80 50.21 14.42
CA VAL A 440 21.09 49.82 13.18
C VAL A 440 19.89 48.93 13.53
N LYS A 441 18.72 49.19 12.91
CA LYS A 441 17.54 48.32 13.04
C LYS A 441 17.86 46.93 12.51
N SER A 442 17.41 45.87 13.21
CA SER A 442 17.74 44.49 12.91
C SER A 442 16.51 43.56 13.04
N ARG A 443 16.27 42.75 12.04
CA ARG A 443 15.16 41.77 12.04
C ARG A 443 15.65 40.37 11.68
N ASP A 444 15.11 39.73 10.66
CA ASP A 444 15.49 38.37 10.24
C ASP A 444 16.99 38.19 10.18
N CYS A 445 17.48 37.13 10.83
CA CYS A 445 18.92 37.03 11.04
C CYS A 445 19.48 35.62 10.88
N ASN A 446 20.80 35.59 10.72
CA ASN A 446 21.63 34.40 10.75
C ASN A 446 23.01 34.72 11.33
N VAL A 447 23.80 33.71 11.58
CA VAL A 447 25.20 33.83 11.99
C VAL A 447 26.10 33.03 11.06
N PHE A 448 27.35 33.48 10.94
CA PHE A 448 28.37 32.80 10.17
C PHE A 448 29.72 32.89 10.88
N VAL A 449 30.39 31.77 11.03
CA VAL A 449 31.78 31.74 11.52
C VAL A 449 32.66 31.28 10.38
N ASP A 450 33.58 32.15 9.96
CA ASP A 450 34.51 31.85 8.87
C ASP A 450 35.64 30.89 9.35
N ASP A 451 36.41 30.34 8.42
CA ASP A 451 37.46 29.38 8.72
C ASP A 451 38.58 29.93 9.61
N ASP A 452 38.80 31.23 9.61
CA ASP A 452 39.76 31.92 10.49
C ASP A 452 39.23 32.17 11.92
N GLY A 453 37.95 31.80 12.16
CA GLY A 453 37.28 32.01 13.43
C GLY A 453 36.64 33.38 13.59
N THR A 454 36.66 34.26 12.57
CA THR A 454 35.90 35.50 12.58
C THR A 454 34.41 35.20 12.48
N ALA A 455 33.64 35.73 13.40
CA ALA A 455 32.19 35.54 13.43
C ALA A 455 31.45 36.78 12.90
N TYR A 456 30.35 36.50 12.26
CA TYR A 456 29.44 37.50 11.72
C TYR A 456 28.02 37.25 12.14
N PHE A 457 27.29 38.31 12.47
CA PHE A 457 25.85 38.34 12.57
C PHE A 457 25.31 38.98 11.28
N ILE A 458 24.39 38.34 10.62
CA ILE A 458 23.82 38.81 9.36
C ILE A 458 22.35 39.08 9.63
N SER A 459 21.87 40.28 9.35
CA SER A 459 20.47 40.62 9.62
C SER A 459 19.90 41.49 8.52
N THR A 460 18.60 41.37 8.31
CA THR A 460 17.88 42.39 7.53
C THR A 460 17.83 43.68 8.35
N ILE A 461 18.06 44.75 7.71
CA ILE A 461 18.16 46.08 8.31
C ILE A 461 17.26 47.10 7.61
N GLU A 462 17.00 48.24 8.28
CA GLU A 462 16.22 49.35 7.74
C GLU A 462 14.85 48.85 7.17
N GLU A 463 14.06 48.19 8.01
CA GLU A 463 12.75 47.64 7.66
C GLU A 463 12.82 46.68 6.46
N ASN A 464 13.76 45.75 6.50
CA ASN A 464 14.03 44.71 5.49
C ASN A 464 14.46 45.20 4.11
N GLN A 465 14.86 46.49 4.00
CA GLN A 465 15.27 47.04 2.71
C GLN A 465 16.69 46.66 2.32
N HIS A 466 17.56 46.40 3.29
CA HIS A 466 18.99 46.09 3.09
C HIS A 466 19.37 44.88 3.95
N LEU A 467 20.58 44.33 3.72
CA LEU A 467 21.20 43.38 4.65
C LEU A 467 22.40 44.03 5.33
N GLY A 468 22.51 43.84 6.63
CA GLY A 468 23.67 44.22 7.43
C GLY A 468 24.54 42.99 7.72
N LEU A 469 25.81 43.05 7.39
CA LEU A 469 26.82 42.09 7.79
C LEU A 469 27.63 42.71 8.96
N PHE A 470 27.37 42.22 10.17
CA PHE A 470 28.04 42.76 11.38
C PHE A 470 29.18 41.82 11.76
N ARG A 471 30.41 42.29 11.75
CA ARG A 471 31.55 41.58 12.34
C ARG A 471 31.44 41.58 13.85
N LEU A 472 31.57 40.44 14.45
CA LEU A 472 31.49 40.31 15.91
C LEU A 472 32.85 40.50 16.60
N SER A 473 32.81 40.85 17.86
CA SER A 473 33.97 40.85 18.77
C SER A 473 34.55 39.44 18.94
N ASP A 474 35.78 39.37 19.43
CA ASP A 474 36.50 38.10 19.62
C ASP A 474 35.80 37.11 20.56
N ASP A 475 34.93 37.55 21.43
CA ASP A 475 34.09 36.75 22.30
C ASP A 475 32.70 36.45 21.74
N TYR A 476 32.38 36.94 20.57
CA TYR A 476 31.11 36.86 19.84
C TYR A 476 29.91 37.54 20.52
N LEU A 477 30.16 38.34 21.58
CA LEU A 477 29.09 38.91 22.40
C LEU A 477 28.63 40.30 21.96
N SER A 478 29.37 40.98 21.05
CA SER A 478 29.00 42.29 20.52
C SER A 478 29.35 42.45 19.06
N ALA A 479 28.64 43.32 18.38
CA ALA A 479 28.99 43.78 17.03
C ALA A 479 30.03 44.91 17.14
N VAL A 480 31.08 44.88 16.31
CA VAL A 480 32.19 45.87 16.31
C VAL A 480 32.27 46.67 15.04
N GLU A 481 31.74 46.19 13.97
CA GLU A 481 31.75 46.81 12.65
C GLU A 481 30.58 46.29 11.82
N TYR A 482 30.02 47.05 10.89
CA TYR A 482 29.08 46.49 9.95
C TYR A 482 29.30 47.01 8.53
N THR A 483 28.92 46.18 7.57
CA THR A 483 28.87 46.47 6.16
C THR A 483 27.43 46.32 5.67
N GLU A 484 26.95 47.33 4.96
CA GLU A 484 25.62 47.31 4.37
C GLU A 484 25.67 46.66 2.98
N LEU A 485 24.90 45.59 2.82
CA LEU A 485 24.81 44.78 1.61
C LEU A 485 23.42 44.91 0.96
N PHE A 486 23.34 44.66 -0.33
CA PHE A 486 22.08 44.56 -1.09
C PHE A 486 21.10 45.72 -0.85
N LYS A 487 21.59 46.92 -0.95
CA LYS A 487 20.81 48.15 -0.72
C LYS A 487 19.56 48.23 -1.57
N TRP A 488 18.43 48.54 -0.95
CA TRP A 488 17.12 48.72 -1.58
C TRP A 488 16.59 47.51 -2.33
N GLN A 489 16.93 46.31 -1.88
CA GLN A 489 16.52 45.07 -2.55
C GLN A 489 15.44 44.25 -1.80
N SER A 490 15.04 44.65 -0.62
CA SER A 490 14.00 44.08 0.22
C SER A 490 14.09 42.54 0.32
N ARG A 491 14.88 42.04 1.26
CA ARG A 491 15.18 40.62 1.43
C ARG A 491 15.04 40.20 2.87
N GLU A 492 14.59 38.99 3.09
CA GLU A 492 14.44 38.35 4.40
C GLU A 492 15.18 37.02 4.47
N ALA A 493 15.24 36.47 5.68
CA ALA A 493 15.73 35.13 5.95
C ALA A 493 17.11 34.82 5.33
N PRO A 494 18.15 35.61 5.61
CA PRO A 494 19.47 35.35 5.06
C PRO A 494 20.02 34.03 5.55
N ALA A 495 20.53 33.17 4.66
CA ALA A 495 21.26 31.93 4.98
C ALA A 495 22.55 31.88 4.16
N ILE A 496 23.69 31.78 4.82
CA ILE A 496 25.01 31.90 4.20
C ILE A 496 25.81 30.60 4.36
N VAL A 497 26.62 30.32 3.35
CA VAL A 497 27.57 29.21 3.35
C VAL A 497 28.79 29.56 2.54
N ARG A 498 29.93 28.94 2.86
CA ARG A 498 31.16 29.00 2.07
C ARG A 498 31.43 27.66 1.42
N GLU A 499 31.64 27.68 0.11
CA GLU A 499 32.11 26.55 -0.67
C GLU A 499 33.45 26.92 -1.33
N GLY A 500 34.52 26.22 -0.89
CA GLY A 500 35.87 26.60 -1.27
C GLY A 500 36.19 28.07 -0.94
N ASN A 501 36.49 28.88 -1.97
CA ASN A 501 36.77 30.33 -1.84
C ASN A 501 35.59 31.21 -2.23
N THR A 502 34.35 30.67 -2.23
CA THR A 502 33.15 31.42 -2.63
C THR A 502 32.12 31.39 -1.53
N TYR A 503 31.60 32.56 -1.20
CA TYR A 503 30.46 32.69 -0.32
C TYR A 503 29.19 32.72 -1.14
N PHE A 504 28.18 32.02 -0.67
CA PHE A 504 26.83 32.02 -1.23
C PHE A 504 25.84 32.42 -0.14
N MET A 505 24.92 33.28 -0.47
CA MET A 505 23.88 33.73 0.44
C MET A 505 22.53 33.57 -0.24
N MET A 506 21.65 32.79 0.39
CA MET A 506 20.26 32.63 -0.02
C MET A 506 19.37 33.55 0.82
N PHE A 507 18.24 33.95 0.27
CA PHE A 507 17.26 34.80 0.94
C PHE A 507 15.89 34.68 0.26
N SER A 508 14.86 35.09 1.00
CA SER A 508 13.49 35.24 0.53
C SER A 508 13.16 36.71 0.17
N ALA A 509 12.02 36.94 -0.45
CA ALA A 509 11.36 38.25 -0.47
C ALA A 509 10.59 38.43 0.84
N CYS A 510 9.91 39.58 1.00
CA CYS A 510 9.20 39.99 2.19
C CYS A 510 7.70 39.78 1.98
N SER A 511 7.14 38.66 2.50
CA SER A 511 5.72 38.30 2.38
C SER A 511 5.14 37.74 3.66
N GLY A 512 5.77 38.02 4.82
CA GLY A 512 5.35 37.47 6.11
C GLY A 512 5.45 35.91 6.12
N TRP A 513 4.36 35.22 6.47
CA TRP A 513 4.32 33.78 6.53
C TRP A 513 4.04 33.10 5.19
N ASP A 514 3.63 33.89 4.17
CA ASP A 514 3.38 33.34 2.84
C ASP A 514 4.67 32.99 2.12
N PRO A 515 4.74 31.83 1.44
CA PRO A 515 5.94 31.43 0.71
C PRO A 515 6.14 32.33 -0.53
N ASN A 516 7.40 32.57 -0.85
CA ASN A 516 7.78 33.39 -1.99
C ASN A 516 9.03 32.87 -2.70
N GLN A 517 9.41 33.58 -3.78
CA GLN A 517 10.55 33.22 -4.61
C GLN A 517 11.87 33.33 -3.85
N ALA A 518 12.55 32.19 -3.62
CA ALA A 518 13.93 32.22 -3.13
C ALA A 518 14.91 32.80 -4.18
N SER A 519 15.94 33.43 -3.70
CA SER A 519 17.03 33.92 -4.55
C SER A 519 18.37 33.82 -3.83
N PHE A 520 19.46 33.93 -4.59
CA PHE A 520 20.81 33.92 -4.04
C PHE A 520 21.70 34.96 -4.70
N SER A 521 22.82 35.26 -4.04
CA SER A 521 23.96 35.97 -4.58
C SER A 521 25.24 35.26 -4.12
N TRP A 522 26.33 35.45 -4.84
CA TRP A 522 27.64 34.88 -4.49
C TRP A 522 28.74 35.97 -4.53
N SER A 523 29.80 35.74 -3.77
CA SER A 523 31.00 36.62 -3.78
C SER A 523 32.25 35.85 -3.38
N LYS A 524 33.41 36.38 -3.72
CA LYS A 524 34.71 35.95 -3.21
C LYS A 524 35.13 36.69 -1.92
N SER A 525 34.38 37.67 -1.50
CA SER A 525 34.56 38.46 -0.27
C SER A 525 33.24 38.66 0.44
N LEU A 526 33.22 38.49 1.76
CA LEU A 526 32.01 38.69 2.55
C LEU A 526 31.51 40.15 2.51
N THR A 527 32.44 41.09 2.48
CA THR A 527 32.11 42.51 2.62
C THR A 527 31.85 43.23 1.28
N SER A 528 32.15 42.60 0.15
CA SER A 528 32.08 43.28 -1.16
C SER A 528 31.99 42.31 -2.33
N GLY A 529 31.71 42.83 -3.51
CA GLY A 529 31.77 42.03 -4.76
C GLY A 529 30.65 41.00 -4.94
N TRP A 530 29.54 41.17 -4.23
CA TRP A 530 28.37 40.27 -4.37
C TRP A 530 27.74 40.40 -5.76
N SER A 531 27.45 39.27 -6.36
CA SER A 531 26.74 39.18 -7.63
C SER A 531 25.34 39.79 -7.56
N SER A 532 24.77 40.07 -8.72
CA SER A 532 23.34 40.36 -8.81
C SER A 532 22.51 39.17 -8.27
N ARG A 533 21.31 39.49 -7.79
CA ARG A 533 20.34 38.48 -7.30
C ARG A 533 19.91 37.57 -8.44
N THR A 534 19.94 36.26 -8.21
CA THR A 534 19.46 35.21 -9.11
C THR A 534 18.37 34.42 -8.41
N ASN A 535 17.21 34.27 -9.04
CA ASN A 535 16.13 33.44 -8.53
C ASN A 535 16.49 31.94 -8.64
N ILE A 536 16.09 31.17 -7.65
CA ILE A 536 16.29 29.72 -7.62
C ILE A 536 15.05 28.98 -7.10
N GLY A 537 14.93 27.70 -7.45
CA GLY A 537 13.75 26.92 -7.15
C GLY A 537 12.52 27.41 -7.92
N ASN A 538 11.35 27.06 -7.43
CA ASN A 538 10.09 27.57 -8.00
C ASN A 538 9.68 28.92 -7.36
N SER A 539 8.56 29.49 -7.84
CA SER A 539 8.07 30.83 -7.42
C SER A 539 7.71 30.95 -5.93
N VAL A 540 7.62 29.83 -5.21
CA VAL A 540 7.32 29.76 -3.77
C VAL A 540 8.39 29.02 -2.98
N ALA A 541 9.59 28.85 -3.55
CA ALA A 541 10.72 28.12 -2.92
C ALA A 541 10.28 26.74 -2.36
N TYR A 542 9.44 26.03 -3.10
CA TYR A 542 8.84 24.76 -2.67
C TYR A 542 8.08 24.87 -1.33
N ASP A 543 7.42 26.00 -1.11
CA ASP A 543 6.69 26.31 0.11
C ASP A 543 7.59 26.35 1.35
N THR A 544 8.75 26.99 1.23
CA THR A 544 9.73 27.12 2.31
C THR A 544 10.36 28.51 2.38
N GLN A 545 10.78 28.90 3.57
CA GLN A 545 11.63 30.06 3.82
C GLN A 545 12.94 29.60 4.48
N ALA A 546 14.08 30.10 4.03
CA ALA A 546 15.39 29.70 4.54
C ALA A 546 15.54 29.96 6.05
N ALA A 547 16.05 28.97 6.78
CA ALA A 547 16.47 29.13 8.19
C ALA A 547 17.99 29.03 8.32
N SER A 548 18.62 28.06 7.65
CA SER A 548 20.07 27.81 7.71
C SER A 548 20.54 27.04 6.47
N ILE A 549 21.86 26.99 6.25
CA ILE A 549 22.51 26.03 5.36
C ILE A 549 23.53 25.26 6.18
N LEU A 550 23.38 23.94 6.24
CA LEU A 550 24.30 23.05 6.94
C LEU A 550 25.46 22.66 6.04
N THR A 551 26.65 22.59 6.61
CA THR A 551 27.82 22.02 5.97
C THR A 551 28.14 20.69 6.65
N ILE A 552 27.89 19.59 5.96
CA ILE A 552 28.12 18.21 6.46
C ILE A 552 29.48 17.75 5.95
N LYS A 553 30.50 17.84 6.79
CA LYS A 553 31.87 17.40 6.46
C LYS A 553 32.14 15.99 6.95
N GLY A 554 32.65 15.14 6.10
CA GLY A 554 32.98 13.74 6.42
C GLY A 554 34.27 13.26 5.75
N SER A 555 34.57 11.96 5.89
CA SER A 555 35.82 11.37 5.41
C SER A 555 35.93 11.31 3.88
N GLU A 556 34.82 11.38 3.14
CA GLU A 556 34.78 11.23 1.69
C GLU A 556 34.33 12.50 0.96
N GLY A 557 33.97 13.55 1.69
CA GLY A 557 33.57 14.81 1.10
C GLY A 557 32.78 15.72 2.01
N THR A 558 32.17 16.71 1.37
CA THR A 558 31.30 17.69 2.02
C THR A 558 30.01 17.78 1.25
N SER A 559 28.88 17.64 1.94
CA SER A 559 27.56 17.96 1.41
C SER A 559 26.99 19.20 2.08
N TYR A 560 26.11 19.88 1.37
CA TYR A 560 25.42 21.06 1.85
C TYR A 560 23.92 20.81 1.86
N VAL A 561 23.27 21.19 2.97
CA VAL A 561 21.84 20.93 3.14
C VAL A 561 21.16 22.26 3.50
N TYR A 562 20.26 22.68 2.65
CA TYR A 562 19.36 23.78 2.92
C TYR A 562 18.38 23.36 4.01
N VAL A 563 18.17 24.22 4.99
CA VAL A 563 17.13 24.07 6.02
C VAL A 563 16.14 25.19 5.82
N GLY A 564 14.87 24.86 5.69
CA GLY A 564 13.79 25.82 5.54
C GLY A 564 12.63 25.53 6.44
N ASP A 565 11.90 26.56 6.86
CA ASP A 565 10.61 26.43 7.52
C ASP A 565 9.51 26.45 6.46
N ARG A 566 8.61 25.48 6.53
CA ARG A 566 7.35 25.47 5.83
C ARG A 566 6.29 25.97 6.79
N TRP A 567 6.08 27.27 6.77
CA TRP A 567 5.16 27.93 7.69
C TRP A 567 3.72 27.50 7.47
N GLN A 568 3.00 27.28 8.58
CA GLN A 568 1.58 26.97 8.61
C GLN A 568 0.86 28.07 9.37
N ASP A 569 0.34 29.08 8.65
CA ASP A 569 -0.44 30.14 9.27
C ASP A 569 -1.92 30.07 8.81
N PRO A 570 -2.89 30.00 9.71
CA PRO A 570 -2.77 29.87 11.16
C PRO A 570 -2.30 28.47 11.57
N GLY A 571 -1.65 28.39 12.74
CA GLY A 571 -1.16 27.12 13.28
C GLY A 571 0.36 26.95 13.18
N LEU A 572 1.14 28.01 13.51
CA LEU A 572 2.60 28.02 13.39
C LEU A 572 3.30 26.86 14.10
N ALA A 573 2.68 26.26 15.14
CA ALA A 573 3.20 25.05 15.79
C ALA A 573 3.21 23.80 14.88
N GLU A 574 2.46 23.85 13.78
CA GLU A 574 2.33 22.75 12.79
C GLU A 574 3.23 23.00 11.56
N SER A 575 4.01 24.07 11.60
CA SER A 575 5.05 24.35 10.60
C SER A 575 6.05 23.19 10.56
N LYS A 576 6.62 22.93 9.39
CA LYS A 576 7.51 21.78 9.18
C LYS A 576 8.92 22.26 8.85
N THR A 577 9.91 21.59 9.41
CA THR A 577 11.31 21.77 9.01
C THR A 577 11.58 20.91 7.76
N ILE A 578 12.10 21.52 6.73
CA ILE A 578 12.38 20.91 5.43
C ILE A 578 13.89 20.95 5.17
N LEU A 579 14.43 19.83 4.73
CA LEU A 579 15.84 19.66 4.42
C LEU A 579 16.00 19.31 2.94
N PHE A 580 16.73 20.16 2.18
CA PHE A 580 17.06 19.84 0.80
C PHE A 580 18.57 19.78 0.60
N PRO A 581 19.15 18.70 0.07
CA PRO A 581 20.53 18.73 -0.39
C PRO A 581 20.66 19.74 -1.53
N ILE A 582 21.66 20.63 -1.40
CA ILE A 582 22.01 21.62 -2.42
C ILE A 582 23.43 21.39 -2.90
N SER A 583 23.74 21.83 -4.09
CA SER A 583 25.08 21.76 -4.64
C SER A 583 25.46 23.04 -5.37
N PHE A 584 26.77 23.26 -5.51
CA PHE A 584 27.35 24.46 -6.13
C PHE A 584 28.12 24.07 -7.38
N LYS A 585 27.88 24.76 -8.47
CA LYS A 585 28.62 24.59 -9.71
C LYS A 585 28.65 25.92 -10.48
N ASN A 586 29.84 26.35 -10.89
CA ASN A 586 29.99 27.60 -11.71
C ASN A 586 29.31 28.84 -11.07
N ASN A 587 29.49 29.03 -9.76
CA ASN A 587 28.87 30.10 -8.99
C ASN A 587 27.31 30.08 -9.01
N THR A 588 26.72 28.94 -9.22
CA THR A 588 25.28 28.71 -9.20
C THR A 588 24.92 27.67 -8.12
N ILE A 589 23.78 27.85 -7.47
CA ILE A 589 23.21 26.89 -6.54
C ILE A 589 22.19 26.00 -7.28
N THR A 590 22.33 24.71 -7.17
CA THR A 590 21.25 23.77 -7.53
C THR A 590 20.33 23.63 -6.31
N PHE A 591 19.11 24.07 -6.43
CA PHE A 591 18.08 24.04 -5.39
C PHE A 591 16.81 23.47 -5.99
N ASN A 592 16.59 22.18 -5.76
CA ASN A 592 15.47 21.41 -6.29
C ASN A 592 14.62 20.88 -5.16
N TYR A 593 13.36 20.62 -5.45
CA TYR A 593 12.51 19.87 -4.55
C TYR A 593 13.02 18.42 -4.41
N VAL A 594 13.16 17.97 -3.18
CA VAL A 594 13.61 16.60 -2.86
C VAL A 594 12.70 16.04 -1.78
N PRO A 595 11.80 15.10 -2.13
CA PRO A 595 10.85 14.54 -1.17
C PRO A 595 11.53 13.71 -0.07
N ARG A 596 12.59 13.01 -0.47
CA ARG A 596 13.44 12.22 0.44
C ARG A 596 14.85 12.10 -0.12
N PHE A 597 15.81 11.95 0.75
CA PHE A 597 17.19 11.69 0.39
C PHE A 597 17.90 10.93 1.49
N ASP A 598 18.96 10.24 1.13
CA ASP A 598 19.82 9.60 2.10
C ASP A 598 21.01 10.48 2.43
N MET A 599 21.38 10.51 3.72
CA MET A 599 22.55 11.21 4.23
C MET A 599 23.44 10.25 5.03
N ASN A 600 24.76 10.38 4.83
CA ASN A 600 25.75 9.65 5.57
C ASN A 600 26.69 10.64 6.26
N LEU A 601 26.47 10.92 7.54
CA LEU A 601 27.24 11.90 8.30
C LEU A 601 28.74 11.58 8.39
N PRO A 602 29.15 10.32 8.70
CA PRO A 602 30.57 9.96 8.73
C PRO A 602 31.34 10.20 7.42
N THR A 603 30.71 9.96 6.29
CA THR A 603 31.34 10.17 4.96
C THR A 603 31.12 11.60 4.42
N GLY A 604 30.14 12.33 4.96
CA GLY A 604 29.77 13.67 4.48
C GLY A 604 29.05 13.66 3.14
N GLN A 605 28.34 12.57 2.83
CA GLN A 605 27.65 12.39 1.54
C GLN A 605 26.14 12.47 1.67
N CYS A 606 25.51 13.03 0.64
CA CYS A 606 24.06 12.97 0.40
C CYS A 606 23.77 12.36 -0.97
N ARG A 607 22.70 11.59 -1.09
CA ARG A 607 22.23 11.02 -2.36
C ARG A 607 20.72 11.08 -2.49
N THR A 608 20.25 11.34 -3.70
CA THR A 608 18.81 11.40 -4.05
C THR A 608 18.36 10.25 -4.94
N THR A 609 19.27 9.33 -5.28
CA THR A 609 19.04 8.16 -6.14
C THR A 609 19.43 6.88 -5.41
N GLY A 610 18.89 5.74 -5.86
CA GLY A 610 19.19 4.43 -5.26
C GLY A 610 18.65 4.27 -3.83
N MET A 611 17.61 5.00 -3.49
CA MET A 611 16.96 4.95 -2.17
C MET A 611 16.27 3.59 -1.96
N THR A 612 16.32 3.10 -0.72
CA THR A 612 15.64 1.87 -0.28
C THR A 612 14.13 2.07 -0.20
N HIS A 613 13.38 0.98 -0.20
CA HIS A 613 11.92 0.92 -0.02
C HIS A 613 11.06 1.53 -1.15
N LEU A 614 11.64 1.96 -2.26
CA LEU A 614 10.88 2.27 -3.46
C LEU A 614 10.67 0.99 -4.29
N VAL A 615 9.44 0.79 -4.73
CA VAL A 615 9.13 -0.28 -5.68
C VAL A 615 9.76 0.07 -7.03
N SER A 616 10.44 -0.89 -7.66
CA SER A 616 11.04 -0.68 -8.98
C SER A 616 9.98 -0.34 -10.02
N LYS A 617 10.23 0.66 -10.84
CA LYS A 617 9.34 1.06 -11.94
C LYS A 617 9.52 0.21 -13.21
N GLU A 618 10.37 -0.82 -13.16
CA GLU A 618 10.56 -1.73 -14.30
C GLU A 618 9.23 -2.43 -14.65
N GLY A 619 8.81 -2.27 -15.89
CA GLY A 619 7.55 -2.82 -16.38
C GLY A 619 6.31 -1.97 -16.08
N TRP A 620 6.43 -0.86 -15.35
CA TRP A 620 5.29 0.01 -15.11
C TRP A 620 4.76 0.65 -16.39
N LYS A 621 3.45 0.84 -16.42
CA LYS A 621 2.75 1.51 -17.54
C LYS A 621 1.64 2.40 -17.01
N VAL A 622 1.47 3.55 -17.61
CA VAL A 622 0.23 4.31 -17.45
C VAL A 622 -0.88 3.54 -18.14
N ARG A 623 -1.86 3.09 -17.37
CA ARG A 623 -3.03 2.37 -17.88
C ARG A 623 -4.11 3.33 -18.36
N ALA A 624 -4.32 4.41 -17.59
CA ALA A 624 -5.28 5.46 -17.92
C ALA A 624 -4.93 6.77 -17.21
N CYS A 625 -5.35 7.88 -17.77
CA CYS A 625 -5.34 9.18 -17.13
C CYS A 625 -6.60 9.97 -17.51
N SER A 626 -7.00 10.94 -16.68
CA SER A 626 -8.15 11.80 -17.00
C SER A 626 -7.94 12.63 -18.25
N SER A 627 -6.77 13.18 -18.42
CA SER A 627 -6.29 13.87 -19.63
C SER A 627 -4.79 14.14 -19.53
N GLU A 628 -4.18 14.53 -20.62
CA GLU A 628 -2.78 14.98 -20.68
C GLU A 628 -2.63 16.14 -21.65
N GLU A 629 -1.68 17.05 -21.37
CA GLU A 629 -1.33 18.18 -22.21
C GLU A 629 -0.11 17.85 -23.07
N THR A 630 -0.35 17.53 -24.31
CA THR A 630 0.71 17.18 -25.28
C THR A 630 0.76 18.12 -26.49
N SER A 631 -0.16 19.11 -26.53
CA SER A 631 -0.24 20.06 -27.63
C SER A 631 0.57 21.32 -27.39
N SER A 632 0.57 21.85 -26.16
CA SER A 632 1.23 23.10 -25.80
C SER A 632 2.51 22.89 -24.99
N GLU A 633 2.65 21.73 -24.36
CA GLU A 633 3.86 21.30 -23.65
C GLU A 633 3.95 19.76 -23.66
N ASN A 634 5.10 19.24 -23.26
CA ASN A 634 5.24 17.80 -23.01
C ASN A 634 4.74 17.45 -21.60
N GLY A 635 3.42 17.44 -21.40
CA GLY A 635 2.75 17.05 -20.18
C GLY A 635 2.17 15.63 -20.23
N ALA A 636 2.82 14.72 -20.95
CA ALA A 636 2.39 13.34 -21.10
C ALA A 636 2.29 12.62 -19.76
N SER A 637 1.29 11.76 -19.61
CA SER A 637 1.06 11.00 -18.38
C SER A 637 2.20 10.04 -18.02
N SER A 638 2.94 9.54 -19.02
CA SER A 638 4.14 8.72 -18.84
C SER A 638 5.28 9.45 -18.12
N ASN A 639 5.32 10.78 -18.15
CA ASN A 639 6.33 11.56 -17.45
C ASN A 639 6.24 11.41 -15.91
N ALA A 640 5.07 10.99 -15.40
CA ALA A 640 4.87 10.77 -13.97
C ALA A 640 5.55 9.51 -13.43
N ILE A 641 6.10 8.68 -14.28
CA ILE A 641 6.75 7.41 -13.91
C ILE A 641 8.09 7.18 -14.66
N ASP A 642 8.65 8.22 -15.28
CA ASP A 642 9.85 8.13 -16.11
C ASP A 642 11.18 8.20 -15.32
N GLY A 643 11.10 8.39 -13.99
CA GLY A 643 12.25 8.51 -13.10
C GLY A 643 12.91 9.91 -13.12
N ARG A 644 12.26 10.90 -13.69
CA ARG A 644 12.80 12.26 -13.90
C ARG A 644 11.93 13.30 -13.21
N THR A 645 12.53 14.15 -12.41
CA THR A 645 11.82 15.25 -11.74
C THR A 645 11.80 16.56 -12.53
N ASP A 646 12.45 16.59 -13.69
CA ASP A 646 12.46 17.73 -14.63
C ASP A 646 11.39 17.59 -15.75
N THR A 647 10.72 16.46 -15.82
CA THR A 647 9.51 16.20 -16.61
C THR A 647 8.26 16.25 -15.73
N LYS A 648 7.09 16.29 -16.31
CA LYS A 648 5.84 16.27 -15.55
C LYS A 648 4.67 15.76 -16.38
N TRP A 649 3.72 15.13 -15.74
CA TRP A 649 2.36 15.02 -16.22
C TRP A 649 1.60 16.33 -15.94
N HIS A 650 0.81 16.78 -16.88
CA HIS A 650 -0.13 17.88 -16.70
C HIS A 650 -1.43 17.58 -17.41
N THR A 651 -2.56 17.78 -16.75
CA THR A 651 -3.87 17.64 -17.39
C THR A 651 -4.05 18.69 -18.47
N ARG A 652 -4.87 18.34 -19.49
CA ARG A 652 -5.06 19.20 -20.66
C ARG A 652 -5.64 20.57 -20.31
N TYR A 653 -5.05 21.60 -20.89
CA TYR A 653 -5.53 22.98 -20.85
C TYR A 653 -5.65 23.60 -22.24
N SER A 654 -5.00 23.05 -23.25
CA SER A 654 -5.14 23.46 -24.65
C SER A 654 -6.33 22.76 -25.32
N GLY A 655 -7.14 23.49 -26.10
CA GLY A 655 -8.32 22.96 -26.77
C GLY A 655 -9.48 22.52 -25.86
N GLY A 656 -9.48 22.94 -24.61
CA GLY A 656 -10.50 22.68 -23.60
C GLY A 656 -9.93 22.11 -22.30
N VAL A 657 -10.50 22.53 -21.20
CA VAL A 657 -10.11 22.10 -19.83
C VAL A 657 -10.92 20.85 -19.47
N SER A 658 -10.29 19.83 -18.92
CA SER A 658 -11.02 18.71 -18.29
C SER A 658 -11.44 19.11 -16.88
N GLU A 659 -12.62 18.69 -16.46
CA GLU A 659 -13.11 18.93 -15.10
C GLU A 659 -12.59 17.88 -14.12
N ALA A 660 -12.47 18.25 -12.84
CA ALA A 660 -12.16 17.30 -11.76
C ALA A 660 -13.31 16.27 -11.60
N PRO A 661 -13.04 15.04 -11.13
CA PRO A 661 -11.75 14.59 -10.62
C PRO A 661 -10.75 14.26 -11.72
N HIS A 662 -9.49 14.64 -11.50
CA HIS A 662 -8.39 14.24 -12.36
C HIS A 662 -7.71 12.99 -11.80
N PHE A 663 -7.27 12.08 -12.64
CA PHE A 663 -6.62 10.87 -12.17
C PHE A 663 -5.47 10.41 -13.07
N LEU A 664 -4.56 9.69 -12.45
CA LEU A 664 -3.49 8.94 -13.09
C LEU A 664 -3.52 7.51 -12.54
N GLU A 665 -3.60 6.53 -13.43
CA GLU A 665 -3.70 5.11 -13.12
C GLU A 665 -2.52 4.35 -13.69
N ILE A 666 -1.87 3.58 -12.82
CA ILE A 666 -0.64 2.84 -13.13
C ILE A 666 -0.86 1.34 -12.99
N ASP A 667 -0.38 0.58 -13.96
CA ASP A 667 -0.17 -0.87 -13.89
C ASP A 667 1.31 -1.12 -13.57
N MET A 668 1.58 -1.74 -12.42
CA MET A 668 2.94 -2.10 -12.00
C MET A 668 3.46 -3.37 -12.70
N GLY A 669 2.64 -3.99 -13.56
CA GLY A 669 3.00 -5.21 -14.29
C GLY A 669 2.68 -6.49 -13.53
N ASN A 670 2.90 -6.54 -12.23
CA ASN A 670 2.62 -7.66 -11.34
C ASN A 670 2.11 -7.17 -9.98
N GLU A 671 1.55 -8.08 -9.20
CA GLU A 671 1.16 -7.79 -7.81
C GLU A 671 2.39 -7.58 -6.95
N GLN A 672 2.34 -6.55 -6.10
CA GLN A 672 3.39 -6.21 -5.15
C GLN A 672 2.77 -5.71 -3.86
N GLU A 673 3.41 -5.98 -2.74
CA GLU A 673 3.05 -5.34 -1.47
C GLU A 673 3.52 -3.89 -1.48
N ILE A 674 2.59 -2.99 -1.23
CA ILE A 674 2.84 -1.56 -1.13
C ILE A 674 2.31 -1.03 0.21
N ALA A 675 3.05 -0.12 0.82
CA ALA A 675 2.78 0.40 2.16
C ALA A 675 2.70 1.93 2.20
N GLY A 676 2.76 2.56 1.05
CA GLY A 676 2.70 4.00 0.92
C GLY A 676 2.95 4.45 -0.51
N PHE A 677 2.92 5.73 -0.72
CA PHE A 677 3.27 6.34 -2.00
C PHE A 677 4.04 7.65 -1.81
N LEU A 678 4.71 8.05 -2.86
CA LEU A 678 5.49 9.26 -2.95
C LEU A 678 5.05 10.03 -4.18
N CYS A 679 4.58 11.26 -4.00
CA CYS A 679 4.21 12.15 -5.08
C CYS A 679 5.19 13.34 -5.12
N THR A 680 5.96 13.45 -6.17
CA THR A 680 6.81 14.61 -6.42
C THR A 680 6.02 15.62 -7.25
N PRO A 681 5.72 16.82 -6.71
CA PRO A 681 5.01 17.84 -7.46
C PRO A 681 5.87 18.36 -8.61
N ARG A 682 5.25 19.08 -9.54
CA ARG A 682 5.98 19.75 -10.63
C ARG A 682 7.13 20.59 -10.09
N ASN A 683 8.27 20.56 -10.75
CA ASN A 683 9.53 21.16 -10.32
C ASN A 683 9.93 22.38 -11.16
N ASP A 684 8.93 23.11 -11.68
CA ASP A 684 9.11 24.35 -12.40
C ASP A 684 8.54 25.56 -11.64
N ASN A 685 8.61 26.74 -12.21
CA ASN A 685 8.19 27.99 -11.58
C ASN A 685 6.66 28.17 -11.53
N SER A 686 5.87 27.14 -11.69
CA SER A 686 4.41 27.22 -11.70
C SER A 686 3.80 26.41 -10.55
N SER A 687 2.79 26.98 -9.89
CA SER A 687 1.93 26.29 -8.94
C SER A 687 0.66 25.71 -9.60
N ASN A 688 0.52 25.85 -10.93
CA ASN A 688 -0.66 25.39 -11.64
C ASN A 688 -0.77 23.87 -11.63
N GLY A 689 -1.92 23.37 -11.23
CA GLY A 689 -2.17 21.92 -11.16
C GLY A 689 -1.59 21.22 -9.93
N LEU A 690 -1.09 21.93 -8.93
CA LEU A 690 -0.71 21.29 -7.65
C LEU A 690 -1.93 20.63 -7.03
N ILE A 691 -1.81 19.33 -6.74
CA ILE A 691 -2.87 18.52 -6.16
C ILE A 691 -3.01 18.89 -4.68
N ARG A 692 -4.19 19.32 -4.27
CA ARG A 692 -4.48 19.74 -2.89
C ARG A 692 -5.36 18.74 -2.14
N LYS A 693 -6.35 18.16 -2.81
CA LYS A 693 -7.18 17.09 -2.24
C LYS A 693 -7.09 15.85 -3.10
N TYR A 694 -6.91 14.73 -2.45
CA TYR A 694 -6.60 13.49 -3.14
C TYR A 694 -7.31 12.27 -2.55
N LEU A 695 -7.37 11.22 -3.35
CA LEU A 695 -7.55 9.83 -2.96
C LEU A 695 -6.46 8.99 -3.63
N PHE A 696 -5.98 8.00 -2.90
CA PHE A 696 -5.09 6.97 -3.44
C PHE A 696 -5.80 5.63 -3.37
N LEU A 697 -6.03 5.06 -4.54
CA LEU A 697 -6.78 3.83 -4.73
C LEU A 697 -5.84 2.73 -5.20
N VAL A 698 -6.14 1.49 -4.80
CA VAL A 698 -5.40 0.30 -5.23
C VAL A 698 -6.36 -0.76 -5.74
N SER A 699 -5.85 -1.64 -6.61
CA SER A 699 -6.61 -2.76 -7.16
C SER A 699 -5.68 -3.91 -7.54
N SER A 700 -6.15 -5.15 -7.41
CA SER A 700 -5.44 -6.33 -7.92
C SER A 700 -5.85 -6.67 -9.36
N ASP A 701 -7.09 -6.35 -9.75
CA ASP A 701 -7.67 -6.71 -11.05
C ASP A 701 -7.88 -5.51 -12.00
N GLY A 702 -7.70 -4.29 -11.50
CA GLY A 702 -7.96 -3.04 -12.23
C GLY A 702 -9.44 -2.74 -12.45
N ILE A 703 -10.35 -3.46 -11.81
CA ILE A 703 -11.81 -3.32 -11.88
C ILE A 703 -12.36 -2.86 -10.53
N GLU A 704 -12.10 -3.63 -9.47
CA GLU A 704 -12.48 -3.26 -8.11
C GLU A 704 -11.38 -2.41 -7.47
N TRP A 705 -11.74 -1.19 -7.05
CA TRP A 705 -10.84 -0.23 -6.44
C TRP A 705 -11.11 -0.06 -4.95
N LYS A 706 -10.05 -0.05 -4.16
CA LYS A 706 -10.09 0.20 -2.72
C LYS A 706 -9.33 1.47 -2.39
N ALA A 707 -9.93 2.38 -1.64
CA ALA A 707 -9.21 3.54 -1.13
C ALA A 707 -8.35 3.11 0.07
N VAL A 708 -7.07 3.49 0.04
CA VAL A 708 -6.10 3.18 1.10
C VAL A 708 -5.55 4.44 1.75
N SER A 709 -5.60 5.57 1.05
CA SER A 709 -5.20 6.88 1.56
C SER A 709 -6.05 7.97 0.91
N GLY A 710 -6.18 9.10 1.58
CA GLY A 710 -6.87 10.27 1.07
C GLY A 710 -6.96 11.38 2.09
N GLY A 711 -7.12 12.62 1.60
CA GLY A 711 -7.21 13.77 2.46
C GLY A 711 -6.90 15.07 1.74
N THR A 712 -6.57 16.08 2.51
CA THR A 712 -6.13 17.38 2.00
C THR A 712 -4.61 17.46 2.12
N TRP A 713 -3.94 17.66 1.00
CA TRP A 713 -2.53 17.95 0.96
C TRP A 713 -2.27 19.44 1.11
N LEU A 714 -1.32 19.77 1.93
CA LEU A 714 -0.58 21.00 1.73
C LEU A 714 0.33 20.82 0.50
N PRO A 715 0.59 21.88 -0.26
CA PRO A 715 1.55 21.83 -1.37
C PRO A 715 2.86 21.18 -0.91
N TYR A 716 3.43 20.33 -1.76
CA TYR A 716 4.68 19.61 -1.49
C TYR A 716 4.64 18.58 -0.34
N TRP A 717 3.46 18.09 0.04
CA TRP A 717 3.40 16.81 0.74
C TRP A 717 3.63 15.71 -0.28
N THR A 718 4.46 14.79 0.08
CA THR A 718 4.94 13.88 -0.93
C THR A 718 4.90 12.44 -0.53
N GLU A 719 5.20 12.12 0.69
CA GLU A 719 5.27 10.75 1.18
C GLU A 719 4.13 10.49 2.17
N VAL A 720 3.30 9.49 1.87
CA VAL A 720 2.17 9.08 2.71
C VAL A 720 2.22 7.59 2.91
N TYR A 721 1.99 7.15 4.15
CA TYR A 721 1.99 5.75 4.54
C TYR A 721 0.57 5.26 4.80
N PHE A 722 0.34 3.98 4.53
CA PHE A 722 -0.89 3.26 4.86
C PHE A 722 -0.58 1.81 5.21
N GLU A 723 -1.57 1.09 5.74
CA GLU A 723 -1.43 -0.34 6.04
C GLU A 723 -1.00 -1.11 4.78
N PRO A 724 0.05 -1.94 4.86
CA PRO A 724 0.55 -2.69 3.71
C PRO A 724 -0.56 -3.49 3.02
N ILE A 725 -0.59 -3.43 1.71
CA ILE A 725 -1.59 -4.12 0.88
C ILE A 725 -0.95 -4.63 -0.41
N VAL A 726 -1.35 -5.82 -0.83
CA VAL A 726 -0.95 -6.38 -2.13
C VAL A 726 -1.84 -5.80 -3.21
N ALA A 727 -1.24 -5.24 -4.25
CA ALA A 727 -1.94 -4.67 -5.39
C ALA A 727 -1.05 -4.72 -6.65
N ARG A 728 -1.68 -4.79 -7.81
CA ARG A 728 -1.02 -4.62 -9.11
C ARG A 728 -1.22 -3.22 -9.69
N TYR A 729 -2.36 -2.62 -9.38
CA TYR A 729 -2.74 -1.31 -9.92
C TYR A 729 -2.89 -0.31 -8.78
N PHE A 730 -2.50 0.92 -9.06
CA PHE A 730 -2.84 2.04 -8.21
C PHE A 730 -3.30 3.25 -9.01
N ARG A 731 -4.07 4.11 -8.36
CA ARG A 731 -4.61 5.33 -8.96
C ARG A 731 -4.51 6.48 -7.97
N LEU A 732 -3.82 7.54 -8.35
CA LEU A 732 -3.89 8.82 -7.67
C LEU A 732 -5.01 9.66 -8.29
N VAL A 733 -5.89 10.18 -7.45
CA VAL A 733 -7.00 11.04 -7.88
C VAL A 733 -6.86 12.40 -7.21
N ALA A 734 -6.80 13.47 -8.01
CA ALA A 734 -7.02 14.83 -7.56
C ALA A 734 -8.55 15.06 -7.59
N THR A 735 -9.16 15.16 -6.42
CA THR A 735 -10.62 15.20 -6.28
C THR A 735 -11.21 16.57 -6.59
N GLU A 736 -10.39 17.62 -6.63
CA GLU A 736 -10.76 19.00 -6.99
C GLU A 736 -9.61 19.71 -7.70
N GLY A 737 -9.87 20.87 -8.23
CA GLY A 737 -8.94 21.72 -8.96
C GLY A 737 -9.23 21.75 -10.46
N THR A 738 -8.90 22.88 -11.09
CA THR A 738 -9.04 23.04 -12.54
C THR A 738 -8.07 22.16 -13.32
N TYR A 739 -6.91 21.86 -12.72
CA TYR A 739 -5.84 21.06 -13.33
C TYR A 739 -5.24 20.14 -12.28
N ALA A 740 -4.55 19.10 -12.74
CA ALA A 740 -3.64 18.28 -11.94
C ALA A 740 -2.30 18.16 -12.66
N SER A 741 -1.21 18.19 -11.89
CA SER A 741 0.15 18.06 -12.41
C SER A 741 1.06 17.47 -11.33
N LEU A 742 1.97 16.60 -11.71
CA LEU A 742 3.03 16.08 -10.86
C LEU A 742 4.24 15.68 -11.70
N ALA A 743 5.43 15.72 -11.11
CA ALA A 743 6.66 15.31 -11.79
C ALA A 743 6.83 13.79 -11.72
N GLU A 744 6.69 13.20 -10.53
CA GLU A 744 6.91 11.77 -10.31
C GLU A 744 5.92 11.17 -9.31
N LEU A 745 5.53 9.93 -9.54
CA LEU A 745 4.71 9.13 -8.65
C LEU A 745 5.37 7.77 -8.42
N ASP A 746 5.64 7.48 -7.17
CA ASP A 746 6.28 6.25 -6.72
C ASP A 746 5.40 5.55 -5.68
N VAL A 747 5.61 4.27 -5.45
CA VAL A 747 5.04 3.55 -4.30
C VAL A 747 6.15 2.93 -3.46
N LEU A 748 5.85 2.77 -2.18
CA LEU A 748 6.78 2.29 -1.16
C LEU A 748 6.48 0.84 -0.85
N SER A 749 7.50 -0.01 -0.85
CA SER A 749 7.39 -1.43 -0.48
C SER A 749 7.30 -1.66 1.04
N SER A 750 7.61 -0.65 1.85
CA SER A 750 7.49 -0.73 3.30
C SER A 750 7.27 0.64 3.95
N ALA A 751 6.70 0.63 5.13
CA ALA A 751 6.49 1.80 5.98
C ALA A 751 7.12 1.54 7.37
N PRO A 752 8.42 1.66 7.52
CA PRO A 752 9.14 1.22 8.73
C PRO A 752 8.70 1.96 10.01
N SER A 753 8.08 3.12 9.89
CA SER A 753 7.61 3.92 11.02
C SER A 753 6.07 4.06 11.03
N TYR A 754 5.34 3.14 10.37
CA TYR A 754 3.89 3.22 10.32
C TYR A 754 3.26 2.89 11.67
N THR A 755 2.74 3.89 12.33
CA THR A 755 2.00 3.78 13.61
C THR A 755 0.72 4.60 13.51
N PRO A 756 -0.27 4.12 12.77
CA PRO A 756 -1.45 4.89 12.47
C PRO A 756 -2.32 5.11 13.70
N VAL A 757 -3.06 6.20 13.69
CA VAL A 757 -4.12 6.46 14.66
C VAL A 757 -5.25 5.45 14.51
N LYS A 758 -5.94 5.17 15.59
CA LYS A 758 -7.09 4.27 15.56
C LYS A 758 -8.29 5.00 14.96
N VAL A 759 -8.81 4.46 13.85
CA VAL A 759 -10.07 4.89 13.24
C VAL A 759 -11.17 3.88 13.56
N THR A 760 -12.28 4.38 14.09
CA THR A 760 -13.46 3.58 14.39
C THR A 760 -14.63 4.05 13.55
N GLY A 761 -15.61 3.19 13.32
CA GLY A 761 -16.76 3.53 12.51
C GLY A 761 -18.05 2.93 13.06
N SER A 762 -19.15 3.60 12.78
CA SER A 762 -20.51 3.16 13.07
C SER A 762 -21.45 3.57 11.95
N TRP A 763 -22.60 2.93 11.90
CA TRP A 763 -23.70 3.33 11.04
C TRP A 763 -25.00 3.40 11.85
N GLN A 764 -25.85 4.30 11.44
CA GLN A 764 -27.15 4.53 12.06
C GLN A 764 -28.25 4.20 11.06
N TYR A 765 -29.24 3.43 11.52
CA TYR A 765 -30.45 3.04 10.80
C TYR A 765 -31.66 3.26 11.70
N GLY A 766 -32.44 4.27 11.41
CA GLY A 766 -33.47 4.76 12.34
C GLY A 766 -32.85 5.15 13.69
N THR A 767 -33.33 4.54 14.79
CA THR A 767 -32.75 4.75 16.13
C THR A 767 -31.58 3.79 16.47
N MET A 768 -31.36 2.77 15.66
CA MET A 768 -30.30 1.77 15.88
C MET A 768 -28.96 2.30 15.41
N VAL A 769 -27.94 2.21 16.27
CA VAL A 769 -26.54 2.47 15.94
C VAL A 769 -25.74 1.17 16.09
N SER A 770 -24.91 0.86 15.11
CA SER A 770 -24.11 -0.36 15.10
C SER A 770 -22.71 -0.08 14.58
N SER A 771 -21.71 -0.80 15.12
CA SER A 771 -20.31 -0.79 14.64
C SER A 771 -20.00 -1.98 13.72
N SER A 772 -20.99 -2.78 13.35
CA SER A 772 -20.81 -3.90 12.42
C SER A 772 -20.22 -3.43 11.08
N LYS A 773 -19.20 -4.11 10.63
CA LYS A 773 -18.55 -3.81 9.34
C LYS A 773 -19.39 -4.23 8.12
N ASN A 774 -20.40 -5.08 8.31
CA ASN A 774 -21.22 -5.66 7.24
C ASN A 774 -22.71 -5.37 7.44
N PRO A 775 -23.15 -4.09 7.34
CA PRO A 775 -24.58 -3.78 7.42
C PRO A 775 -25.38 -4.48 6.30
N ASN A 776 -26.52 -5.05 6.67
CA ASN A 776 -27.46 -5.70 5.75
C ASN A 776 -28.83 -5.07 5.93
N LEU A 777 -29.16 -4.07 5.13
CA LEU A 777 -30.28 -3.17 5.32
C LEU A 777 -31.33 -3.34 4.23
N ARG A 778 -32.56 -2.86 4.49
CA ARG A 778 -33.64 -2.93 3.51
C ARG A 778 -33.57 -1.78 2.53
N GLU A 779 -34.01 -2.03 1.32
CA GLU A 779 -34.26 -1.02 0.28
C GLU A 779 -35.24 0.05 0.78
N ASN A 780 -35.13 1.27 0.27
CA ASN A 780 -35.93 2.45 0.62
C ASN A 780 -35.77 2.96 2.06
N SER A 781 -34.77 2.48 2.80
CA SER A 781 -34.46 2.96 4.15
C SER A 781 -33.35 4.00 4.12
N THR A 782 -33.23 4.76 5.20
CA THR A 782 -32.15 5.75 5.40
C THR A 782 -31.04 5.12 6.24
N VAL A 783 -29.80 5.34 5.84
CA VAL A 783 -28.61 4.97 6.63
C VAL A 783 -27.60 6.11 6.65
N LYS A 784 -27.01 6.34 7.80
CA LYS A 784 -25.90 7.28 7.99
C LYS A 784 -24.67 6.51 8.45
N PHE A 785 -23.58 6.59 7.71
CA PHE A 785 -22.27 6.10 8.10
C PHE A 785 -21.48 7.21 8.77
N MET A 786 -20.69 6.87 9.79
CA MET A 786 -19.88 7.82 10.54
C MET A 786 -18.56 7.17 10.90
N ALA A 787 -17.46 7.90 10.73
CA ALA A 787 -16.14 7.51 11.20
C ALA A 787 -15.61 8.51 12.23
N ARG A 788 -14.78 8.03 13.16
CA ARG A 788 -14.23 8.85 14.25
C ARG A 788 -12.81 8.39 14.59
N THR A 789 -12.02 9.34 15.08
CA THR A 789 -10.71 9.11 15.68
C THR A 789 -10.56 10.07 16.88
N GLU A 790 -9.68 9.74 17.81
CA GLU A 790 -9.28 10.62 18.92
C GLU A 790 -8.26 11.67 18.46
N GLU A 791 -7.56 11.42 17.35
CA GLU A 791 -6.64 12.39 16.75
C GLU A 791 -7.42 13.53 16.08
N THR A 792 -7.05 14.75 16.37
CA THR A 792 -7.68 15.97 15.82
C THR A 792 -6.86 16.62 14.71
N LYS A 793 -5.57 16.28 14.61
CA LYS A 793 -4.64 16.83 13.62
C LYS A 793 -4.57 15.90 12.42
N GLY A 794 -5.36 16.19 11.41
CA GLY A 794 -5.44 15.42 10.18
C GLY A 794 -6.66 15.77 9.35
N THR A 795 -6.85 15.04 8.27
CA THR A 795 -7.95 15.27 7.33
C THR A 795 -8.65 13.97 6.96
N TRP A 796 -9.92 14.09 6.63
CA TRP A 796 -10.77 12.98 6.24
C TRP A 796 -10.97 12.91 4.73
N ALA A 797 -11.10 11.68 4.22
CA ALA A 797 -11.58 11.39 2.89
C ALA A 797 -12.56 10.21 2.93
N PHE A 798 -13.44 10.15 1.95
CA PHE A 798 -14.46 9.13 1.78
C PHE A 798 -14.45 8.64 0.34
N TYR A 799 -14.57 7.30 0.18
CA TYR A 799 -14.74 6.64 -1.10
C TYR A 799 -15.91 5.65 -1.04
N GLY A 800 -16.86 5.80 -1.95
CA GLY A 800 -18.09 5.01 -2.00
C GLY A 800 -18.15 4.07 -3.20
N PRO A 801 -19.08 3.10 -3.19
CA PRO A 801 -19.18 2.02 -4.19
C PRO A 801 -19.51 2.50 -5.60
N LYS A 802 -20.09 3.69 -5.75
CA LYS A 802 -20.39 4.31 -7.05
C LYS A 802 -19.30 5.32 -7.49
N GLY A 803 -18.11 5.25 -6.88
CA GLY A 803 -17.04 6.19 -7.15
C GLY A 803 -17.22 7.57 -6.49
N GLN A 804 -18.07 7.69 -5.47
CA GLN A 804 -18.21 8.95 -4.72
C GLN A 804 -16.90 9.26 -3.99
N MET A 805 -16.42 10.48 -4.14
CA MET A 805 -15.16 10.97 -3.56
C MET A 805 -15.44 12.27 -2.80
N LEU A 806 -15.34 12.23 -1.48
CA LEU A 806 -15.66 13.36 -0.61
C LEU A 806 -14.58 13.53 0.47
N HIS A 807 -14.52 14.71 1.08
CA HIS A 807 -13.63 14.99 2.22
C HIS A 807 -14.47 15.14 3.49
N THR A 808 -14.93 14.01 4.00
CA THR A 808 -15.85 13.92 5.14
C THR A 808 -15.66 12.64 5.94
N ASN A 809 -16.04 12.67 7.19
CA ASN A 809 -16.13 11.51 8.07
C ASN A 809 -17.56 10.96 8.22
N GLU A 810 -18.53 11.50 7.46
CA GLU A 810 -19.90 11.06 7.50
C GLU A 810 -20.48 10.94 6.08
N TYR A 811 -21.34 9.95 5.86
CA TYR A 811 -22.05 9.78 4.59
C TYR A 811 -23.49 9.31 4.84
N ASN A 812 -24.46 9.99 4.23
CA ASN A 812 -25.87 9.72 4.43
C ASN A 812 -26.54 9.27 3.12
N ILE A 813 -27.30 8.20 3.18
CA ILE A 813 -28.14 7.71 2.09
C ILE A 813 -29.59 7.81 2.55
N SER A 814 -30.37 8.71 1.96
CA SER A 814 -31.74 8.99 2.35
C SER A 814 -32.75 7.92 1.93
N SER A 815 -32.45 7.17 0.87
CA SER A 815 -33.28 6.07 0.37
C SER A 815 -32.38 5.04 -0.31
N LEU A 816 -32.11 3.96 0.40
CA LEU A 816 -31.27 2.85 -0.08
C LEU A 816 -31.87 2.20 -1.32
N LYS A 817 -31.03 1.94 -2.31
CA LYS A 817 -31.34 1.16 -3.51
C LYS A 817 -30.38 -0.03 -3.63
N ALA A 818 -30.74 -1.03 -4.38
CA ALA A 818 -29.90 -2.21 -4.63
C ALA A 818 -28.49 -1.82 -5.11
N GLU A 819 -28.39 -0.81 -5.95
CA GLU A 819 -27.15 -0.24 -6.49
C GLU A 819 -26.26 0.48 -5.47
N ASP A 820 -26.74 0.73 -4.25
CA ASP A 820 -25.95 1.30 -3.16
C ASP A 820 -25.17 0.21 -2.39
N ALA A 821 -25.38 -1.06 -2.71
CA ALA A 821 -24.57 -2.15 -2.15
C ALA A 821 -23.10 -1.99 -2.55
N GLY A 822 -22.18 -2.26 -1.62
CA GLY A 822 -20.75 -2.17 -1.89
C GLY A 822 -19.92 -1.68 -0.71
N TRP A 823 -18.69 -1.27 -0.99
CA TRP A 823 -17.76 -0.80 0.01
C TRP A 823 -17.86 0.72 0.23
N TYR A 824 -17.85 1.12 1.49
CA TYR A 824 -17.82 2.49 1.98
C TYR A 824 -16.59 2.65 2.84
N SER A 825 -15.58 3.38 2.35
CA SER A 825 -14.30 3.59 3.01
C SER A 825 -14.19 5.00 3.55
N PHE A 826 -13.91 5.15 4.84
CA PHE A 826 -13.58 6.41 5.47
C PHE A 826 -12.12 6.38 5.88
N ILE A 827 -11.33 7.30 5.39
CA ILE A 827 -9.90 7.39 5.56
C ILE A 827 -9.57 8.66 6.36
N PHE A 828 -8.73 8.53 7.36
CA PHE A 828 -8.12 9.65 8.07
C PHE A 828 -6.63 9.64 7.82
N THR A 829 -6.09 10.76 7.34
CA THR A 829 -4.64 10.96 7.20
C THR A 829 -4.20 12.03 8.18
N ASP A 830 -3.31 11.65 9.10
CA ASP A 830 -2.78 12.53 10.13
C ASP A 830 -1.68 13.47 9.61
N TYR A 831 -1.23 14.39 10.43
CA TYR A 831 -0.15 15.33 10.08
C TYR A 831 1.25 14.69 10.06
N TYR A 832 1.37 13.41 10.42
CA TYR A 832 2.58 12.60 10.23
C TYR A 832 2.54 11.83 8.89
N ASN A 833 1.57 12.16 8.03
CA ASN A 833 1.34 11.53 6.72
C ASN A 833 1.04 10.03 6.82
N GLN A 834 0.34 9.60 7.84
CA GLN A 834 -0.09 8.22 8.04
C GLN A 834 -1.60 8.11 7.86
N SER A 835 -2.03 7.23 6.99
CA SER A 835 -3.45 7.00 6.71
C SER A 835 -3.96 5.77 7.43
N ALA A 836 -5.07 5.91 8.12
CA ALA A 836 -5.84 4.82 8.70
C ALA A 836 -7.28 4.88 8.21
N LYS A 837 -7.97 3.75 8.17
CA LYS A 837 -9.32 3.70 7.62
C LYS A 837 -10.26 2.77 8.37
N VAL A 838 -11.54 2.99 8.12
CA VAL A 838 -12.61 2.05 8.45
C VAL A 838 -13.47 1.79 7.22
N ASP A 839 -13.71 0.52 6.94
CA ASP A 839 -14.51 0.08 5.81
C ASP A 839 -15.82 -0.54 6.29
N PHE A 840 -16.90 -0.30 5.51
CA PHE A 840 -18.18 -0.97 5.67
C PHE A 840 -18.58 -1.62 4.35
N LYS A 841 -19.01 -2.87 4.40
CA LYS A 841 -19.59 -3.59 3.25
C LYS A 841 -21.09 -3.63 3.37
N LEU A 842 -21.76 -2.64 2.76
CA LEU A 842 -23.21 -2.57 2.74
C LEU A 842 -23.79 -3.65 1.81
N ARG A 843 -24.77 -4.39 2.33
CA ARG A 843 -25.66 -5.23 1.55
C ARG A 843 -27.05 -4.65 1.61
N VAL A 844 -27.71 -4.58 0.47
CA VAL A 844 -29.09 -4.08 0.36
C VAL A 844 -29.99 -5.25 0.06
N ARG A 845 -30.95 -5.47 0.94
CA ARG A 845 -32.02 -6.45 0.71
C ARG A 845 -33.12 -5.76 -0.10
N THR A 846 -33.30 -6.19 -1.34
CA THR A 846 -34.45 -5.79 -2.13
C THR A 846 -35.73 -6.39 -1.55
N SER A 847 -36.80 -5.63 -1.57
CA SER A 847 -38.13 -6.05 -1.07
C SER A 847 -38.76 -7.17 -1.92
N SER A 848 -38.10 -7.57 -2.99
CA SER A 848 -38.63 -8.53 -3.95
C SER A 848 -38.16 -9.99 -3.71
N VAL A 849 -38.27 -10.50 -2.50
CA VAL A 849 -38.77 -11.86 -2.41
C VAL A 849 -40.28 -11.70 -2.31
N GLY A 850 -40.95 -11.76 -3.44
CA GLY A 850 -42.38 -11.74 -3.46
C GLY A 850 -42.94 -12.84 -2.55
N VAL A 851 -43.23 -12.46 -1.32
CA VAL A 851 -44.27 -13.15 -0.59
C VAL A 851 -45.53 -12.70 -1.31
N LYS A 852 -45.92 -13.48 -2.38
CA LYS A 852 -47.26 -13.35 -2.88
C LYS A 852 -48.18 -13.71 -1.69
N GLU A 853 -48.95 -12.77 -1.20
CA GLU A 853 -50.13 -13.13 -0.42
C GLU A 853 -50.94 -14.10 -1.29
N VAL A 854 -51.08 -15.32 -0.80
CA VAL A 854 -51.95 -16.31 -1.46
C VAL A 854 -53.39 -15.82 -1.10
N PRO A 855 -54.18 -15.39 -2.08
CA PRO A 855 -55.54 -14.99 -1.82
C PRO A 855 -56.22 -16.12 -1.05
N SER A 856 -56.81 -15.82 0.06
CA SER A 856 -57.55 -16.82 0.88
C SER A 856 -58.72 -17.46 0.13
N GLU A 857 -59.24 -16.77 -0.90
CA GLU A 857 -60.39 -17.20 -1.73
C GLU A 857 -60.13 -16.80 -3.21
N ALA A 858 -59.37 -17.64 -3.96
CA ALA A 858 -59.38 -17.58 -5.39
C ALA A 858 -60.28 -18.71 -5.90
N GLU A 859 -61.32 -18.34 -6.75
CA GLU A 859 -62.12 -19.30 -7.46
C GLU A 859 -61.27 -20.30 -8.27
N GLY A 860 -61.58 -21.59 -8.19
CA GLY A 860 -60.92 -22.59 -9.04
C GLY A 860 -59.71 -23.31 -8.40
N ILE A 861 -59.46 -23.21 -7.11
CA ILE A 861 -58.34 -23.96 -6.44
C ILE A 861 -58.84 -25.36 -6.09
N VAL A 862 -58.18 -26.37 -6.64
CA VAL A 862 -58.46 -27.80 -6.36
C VAL A 862 -57.67 -28.33 -5.16
N ARG A 863 -56.43 -27.90 -5.00
CA ARG A 863 -55.55 -28.40 -3.95
C ARG A 863 -54.43 -27.43 -3.63
N ARG A 864 -54.09 -27.27 -2.36
CA ARG A 864 -52.83 -26.66 -1.88
C ARG A 864 -52.00 -27.68 -1.14
N GLN A 865 -50.72 -27.69 -1.44
CA GLN A 865 -49.69 -28.49 -0.76
C GLN A 865 -48.66 -27.57 -0.16
N TYR A 866 -48.22 -27.83 1.03
CA TYR A 866 -47.25 -27.02 1.75
C TYR A 866 -45.96 -27.83 1.92
N PHE A 867 -44.83 -27.22 1.71
CA PHE A 867 -43.50 -27.80 1.83
C PHE A 867 -42.63 -26.90 2.71
N THR A 868 -41.76 -27.52 3.50
CA THR A 868 -40.65 -26.83 4.14
C THR A 868 -39.71 -26.26 3.06
N LEU A 869 -38.81 -25.35 3.43
CA LEU A 869 -37.78 -24.85 2.52
C LEU A 869 -36.80 -25.93 2.04
N SER A 870 -36.74 -27.06 2.76
CA SER A 870 -35.97 -28.26 2.37
C SER A 870 -36.73 -29.20 1.46
N GLY A 871 -37.95 -28.85 1.03
CA GLY A 871 -38.77 -29.65 0.11
C GLY A 871 -39.63 -30.74 0.72
N THR A 872 -39.64 -30.89 2.05
CA THR A 872 -40.52 -31.89 2.74
C THR A 872 -41.95 -31.41 2.75
N GLU A 873 -42.91 -32.22 2.23
CA GLU A 873 -44.34 -31.92 2.33
C GLU A 873 -44.80 -31.95 3.79
N VAL A 874 -45.51 -30.91 4.21
CA VAL A 874 -46.07 -30.78 5.56
C VAL A 874 -47.59 -30.57 5.50
N PRO A 875 -48.35 -30.94 6.55
CA PRO A 875 -49.74 -30.51 6.68
C PRO A 875 -49.88 -28.99 6.67
N ILE A 876 -51.12 -28.46 6.58
CA ILE A 876 -51.33 -27.01 6.68
C ILE A 876 -50.52 -26.50 7.89
N PRO A 877 -49.56 -25.60 7.68
CA PRO A 877 -48.68 -25.20 8.76
C PRO A 877 -49.41 -24.42 9.84
N VAL A 878 -49.27 -24.88 11.08
CA VAL A 878 -49.83 -24.25 12.28
C VAL A 878 -48.80 -23.45 13.07
N HIS A 879 -47.59 -23.30 12.55
CA HIS A 879 -46.51 -22.53 13.17
C HIS A 879 -45.98 -21.48 12.22
N ARG A 880 -45.61 -20.36 12.78
CA ARG A 880 -44.99 -19.23 12.07
C ARG A 880 -43.73 -19.65 11.34
N GLY A 881 -43.65 -19.42 10.03
CA GLY A 881 -42.49 -19.79 9.24
C GLY A 881 -42.65 -19.52 7.74
N MET A 882 -41.56 -19.74 7.02
CA MET A 882 -41.51 -19.67 5.56
C MET A 882 -41.77 -21.07 4.98
N PHE A 883 -42.73 -21.17 4.09
CA PHE A 883 -43.10 -22.42 3.41
C PHE A 883 -43.15 -22.18 1.90
N VAL A 884 -43.00 -23.26 1.15
CA VAL A 884 -43.30 -23.30 -0.30
C VAL A 884 -44.73 -23.86 -0.44
N VAL A 885 -45.59 -23.06 -1.06
CA VAL A 885 -46.99 -23.46 -1.31
C VAL A 885 -47.14 -23.79 -2.79
N ARG A 886 -47.60 -25.00 -3.08
CA ARG A 886 -47.98 -25.43 -4.42
C ARG A 886 -49.49 -25.42 -4.52
N THR A 887 -50.06 -24.58 -5.41
CA THR A 887 -51.49 -24.45 -5.63
C THR A 887 -51.84 -25.03 -6.98
N LEU A 888 -52.79 -26.01 -7.02
CA LEU A 888 -53.33 -26.62 -8.20
C LEU A 888 -54.74 -26.03 -8.46
N TYR A 889 -54.96 -25.58 -9.68
CA TYR A 889 -56.25 -25.00 -10.14
C TYR A 889 -57.06 -25.99 -10.98
N GLU A 890 -58.38 -25.78 -11.11
CA GLU A 890 -59.29 -26.62 -11.90
C GLU A 890 -58.95 -26.67 -13.39
N ASP A 891 -58.27 -25.63 -13.91
CA ASP A 891 -57.77 -25.53 -15.31
C ASP A 891 -56.46 -26.27 -15.54
N GLY A 892 -55.94 -26.97 -14.51
CA GLY A 892 -54.70 -27.73 -14.59
C GLY A 892 -53.44 -26.89 -14.32
N ARG A 893 -53.58 -25.58 -14.16
CA ARG A 893 -52.45 -24.67 -13.85
C ARG A 893 -51.91 -24.97 -12.44
N VAL A 894 -50.58 -24.91 -12.29
CA VAL A 894 -49.89 -25.07 -11.02
C VAL A 894 -49.05 -23.83 -10.72
N ASP A 895 -49.37 -23.20 -9.59
CA ASP A 895 -48.56 -22.11 -9.07
C ASP A 895 -47.72 -22.58 -7.88
N VAL A 896 -46.47 -22.10 -7.81
CA VAL A 896 -45.58 -22.40 -6.68
C VAL A 896 -45.06 -21.07 -6.13
N ALA A 897 -45.32 -20.82 -4.83
CA ALA A 897 -44.91 -19.59 -4.19
C ALA A 897 -44.24 -19.85 -2.83
N LYS A 898 -43.27 -19.04 -2.45
CA LYS A 898 -42.79 -18.98 -1.06
C LYS A 898 -43.73 -18.08 -0.26
N VAL A 899 -44.30 -18.59 0.82
CA VAL A 899 -45.29 -17.90 1.65
C VAL A 899 -44.78 -17.84 3.09
N PHE A 900 -44.93 -16.72 3.73
CA PHE A 900 -44.74 -16.61 5.17
C PHE A 900 -46.09 -16.74 5.86
N ILE A 901 -46.24 -17.72 6.74
CA ILE A 901 -47.46 -17.95 7.53
C ILE A 901 -47.23 -17.29 8.91
N GLY A 902 -48.01 -16.31 9.24
CA GLY A 902 -48.01 -15.59 10.52
C GLY A 902 -49.03 -16.15 11.51
N ASP A 903 -49.06 -15.60 12.74
CA ASP A 903 -49.97 -16.08 13.82
C ASP A 903 -51.45 -15.74 13.55
N SER A 904 -51.78 -14.94 12.51
CA SER A 904 -53.14 -14.64 12.12
C SER A 904 -53.77 -15.56 11.06
N ASP A 905 -52.94 -16.45 10.48
CA ASP A 905 -53.34 -17.30 9.35
C ASP A 905 -53.46 -18.80 9.74
N CYS A 906 -53.45 -19.12 11.08
CA CYS A 906 -53.57 -20.47 11.64
C CYS A 906 -54.97 -20.71 12.23
#